data_8f3279b988b0a8f30719ffc77393b9e6
#
_entry.id   8f3279b988b0a8f30719ffc77393b9e6
#
_cell.length_a   1.000
_cell.length_b   1.000
_cell.length_c   1.000
_cell.angle_alpha   90.00
_cell.angle_beta   90.00
_cell.angle_gamma   90.00
#
_symmetry.space_group_name_H-M   'P 1'
#
loop_
_entity.id
_entity.type
_entity.pdbx_description
1 polymer ?
#
loop_
_entity_poly.entity_id
_entity_poly.type
_entity_poly.pdbx_seq_one_letter_code
_entity_poly.pdbx_strand_id
1 'polypeptide(L)'
;MTIRVFLSGACEQPCETYEWTGTLAGFLSSKGRTYTLAELPRSHVTVNGKPLPILEWADFHLAADDDVVMTAIQYGGVFSGLGKLLGSIFNFAFGWLMPKSGSQNYGSPEQGQRLEMTSAKANQAKLGDVVPELAGRFRRFPDYLTPPRRRFVNWREQWLEFHACIGPGQYQINDADVKVGDTPFSALGADGSYAIYGPGADLSGMSTHEHWHTVPAVGGTSSGTAGLEMSTEMANRENTQPVSYSFDGGYIWRSSESEFPPGWGAGTIVNIRVPQQFEVTRESPPFLPQRNRFTGAFKHLMPFIGLDGLTLEFDGQQYDVLIGAMDLDENGDGWIEFVFPKEDPEDPTSWVNFVPLGQQTIVFQRSPVPRYSIQQYSADNIVVWRLLSNGQNDPDWKGFPQVTSSEATVTFNGGTVYGEWSSEFVATPGKETTTAIEIDFFFPNGLGYIRDNGDVTTQRLGIEIQYRNADGGPRTTIRKWYENWTLDQIGVTESISVPQMRPSVRVRRVGASATSTQVKDTIQWYGLKSRLRTRTSYPRWTTMAAKLRVGGRLGAQSENQINVVATRMLPVLQSDGTWSAPQPTRDISAFARYITASIGYSDLNLDADELRRLDEIWKAGGETLDHVYDLTTAQDALKLAFRAGFSELTVSHGLIRPVRDDVRTQFEQSYSPLNMTKPLRESVSPRKPMDPDGVEVEYIDAETWTSMTVKCLLPGDQGFKLEKLKLDGVTDRVRAWRIGMRRRREQAYRNREYSFGTEMDAFNSEYLSYVPLFDDEPGNAQMGLLTDIGPASGGALLRSSEPLRWVAGALHSVGYRTPEGKFVGSFVASPGPDDFSIIADIPQPWPAVSLKQELPHIYFGLTADWVKPSLITNIQARGTDTTDVTAVNYDARVYADDNNNPPD
;
A
#
# COMPACT_ATOMS: atom_id res chain seq x y z
N MET A 1 13.53 -17.21 29.27
CA MET A 1 13.81 -15.85 28.80
C MET A 1 12.77 -15.38 27.81
N THR A 2 12.66 -14.10 27.63
CA THR A 2 11.60 -13.52 26.80
C THR A 2 12.23 -12.77 25.63
N ILE A 3 11.92 -13.18 24.40
CA ILE A 3 12.32 -12.47 23.17
C ILE A 3 11.18 -11.53 22.78
N ARG A 4 11.44 -10.24 22.81
CA ARG A 4 10.47 -9.21 22.40
C ARG A 4 10.80 -8.73 20.99
N VAL A 5 9.84 -8.85 20.08
CA VAL A 5 10.00 -8.46 18.69
C VAL A 5 9.28 -7.14 18.45
N PHE A 6 10.01 -6.16 17.93
CA PHE A 6 9.49 -4.85 17.55
C PHE A 6 9.52 -4.70 16.04
N LEU A 7 8.43 -4.27 15.43
CA LEU A 7 8.35 -4.04 13.98
C LEU A 7 9.19 -2.84 13.50
N SER A 8 9.59 -1.97 14.42
CA SER A 8 10.55 -0.90 14.14
C SER A 8 11.16 -0.42 15.45
N GLY A 9 12.34 0.20 15.40
CA GLY A 9 12.95 0.89 16.54
C GLY A 9 12.12 2.06 17.08
N ALA A 10 11.00 2.29 16.48
CA ALA A 10 10.04 3.33 16.76
C ALA A 10 8.79 2.84 17.50
N CYS A 11 8.58 1.53 17.61
CA CYS A 11 7.50 0.96 18.39
C CYS A 11 7.86 1.02 19.88
N GLU A 12 6.97 1.52 20.70
CA GLU A 12 7.16 1.53 22.16
C GLU A 12 6.72 0.21 22.82
N GLN A 13 5.99 -0.63 22.11
CA GLN A 13 5.56 -1.95 22.58
C GLN A 13 5.95 -3.04 21.58
N PRO A 14 6.33 -4.23 22.04
CA PRO A 14 6.63 -5.35 21.16
C PRO A 14 5.37 -5.82 20.43
N CYS A 15 5.49 -6.08 19.14
CA CYS A 15 4.39 -6.68 18.37
C CYS A 15 4.20 -8.16 18.71
N GLU A 16 5.27 -8.83 19.10
CA GLU A 16 5.26 -10.24 19.47
C GLU A 16 6.24 -10.47 20.62
N THR A 17 5.91 -11.41 21.48
CA THR A 17 6.75 -11.82 22.59
C THR A 17 6.80 -13.34 22.62
N TYR A 18 8.00 -13.89 22.68
CA TYR A 18 8.22 -15.33 22.69
C TYR A 18 9.03 -15.76 23.90
N GLU A 19 8.69 -16.93 24.43
CA GLU A 19 9.56 -17.62 25.37
C GLU A 19 10.43 -18.62 24.59
N TRP A 20 11.73 -18.56 24.78
CA TRP A 20 12.69 -19.38 24.07
C TRP A 20 13.85 -19.77 24.96
N THR A 21 14.41 -20.96 24.70
CA THR A 21 15.66 -21.45 25.32
C THR A 21 16.57 -21.97 24.21
N GLY A 22 17.80 -21.51 24.15
CA GLY A 22 18.75 -21.89 23.12
C GLY A 22 19.42 -20.70 22.44
N THR A 23 19.91 -20.89 21.22
CA THR A 23 20.55 -19.82 20.47
C THR A 23 19.54 -18.98 19.69
N LEU A 24 19.90 -17.75 19.34
CA LEU A 24 19.07 -16.86 18.52
C LEU A 24 18.86 -17.44 17.12
N ALA A 25 19.90 -18.03 16.53
CA ALA A 25 19.78 -18.73 15.24
C ALA A 25 18.80 -19.91 15.31
N GLY A 26 18.80 -20.65 16.43
CA GLY A 26 17.83 -21.71 16.69
C GLY A 26 16.40 -21.19 16.76
N PHE A 27 16.18 -20.03 17.41
CA PHE A 27 14.89 -19.35 17.45
C PHE A 27 14.37 -18.99 16.04
N LEU A 28 15.23 -18.36 15.23
CA LEU A 28 14.87 -17.97 13.86
C LEU A 28 14.54 -19.18 12.99
N SER A 29 15.32 -20.25 13.11
CA SER A 29 15.08 -21.52 12.40
C SER A 29 13.75 -22.15 12.81
N SER A 30 13.39 -22.08 14.10
CA SER A 30 12.10 -22.60 14.61
C SER A 30 10.89 -21.88 14.03
N LYS A 31 11.08 -20.65 13.56
CA LYS A 31 10.06 -19.82 12.90
C LYS A 31 10.06 -19.95 11.38
N GLY A 32 10.74 -20.96 10.81
CA GLY A 32 10.79 -21.22 9.37
C GLY A 32 11.63 -20.22 8.59
N ARG A 33 12.48 -19.44 9.27
CA ARG A 33 13.40 -18.49 8.63
C ARG A 33 14.79 -19.12 8.57
N THR A 34 15.26 -19.43 7.38
CA THR A 34 16.65 -19.83 7.16
C THR A 34 17.55 -18.61 7.28
N TYR A 35 18.50 -18.70 8.19
CA TYR A 35 19.52 -17.71 8.39
C TYR A 35 20.77 -18.08 7.56
N THR A 36 21.13 -17.26 6.59
CA THR A 36 22.40 -17.36 5.89
C THR A 36 23.18 -16.05 6.03
N LEU A 37 24.49 -16.15 6.24
CA LEU A 37 25.40 -14.98 6.31
C LEU A 37 25.39 -14.12 5.03
N ALA A 38 24.83 -14.61 3.93
CA ALA A 38 24.71 -13.90 2.66
C ALA A 38 23.51 -12.95 2.63
N GLU A 39 22.50 -13.20 3.45
CA GLU A 39 21.36 -12.32 3.63
C GLU A 39 21.54 -11.60 4.98
N LEU A 40 22.05 -10.38 4.97
CA LEU A 40 22.13 -9.54 6.16
C LEU A 40 20.74 -9.46 6.80
N PRO A 41 20.56 -9.94 8.05
CA PRO A 41 19.26 -9.90 8.66
C PRO A 41 18.81 -8.45 8.80
N ARG A 42 17.59 -8.22 8.41
CA ARG A 42 16.90 -6.95 8.51
C ARG A 42 16.46 -6.67 9.96
N SER A 43 17.25 -7.11 10.92
CA SER A 43 16.93 -7.01 12.35
C SER A 43 18.15 -6.62 13.16
N HIS A 44 17.97 -5.68 14.07
CA HIS A 44 18.92 -5.34 15.10
C HIS A 44 18.53 -6.09 16.39
N VAL A 45 19.46 -6.80 16.98
CA VAL A 45 19.22 -7.55 18.20
C VAL A 45 20.07 -6.98 19.33
N THR A 46 19.43 -6.77 20.46
CA THR A 46 20.14 -6.44 21.70
C THR A 46 19.82 -7.47 22.77
N VAL A 47 20.81 -7.84 23.55
CA VAL A 47 20.67 -8.68 24.75
C VAL A 47 21.05 -7.82 25.96
N ASN A 48 20.13 -7.67 26.90
CA ASN A 48 20.30 -6.81 28.09
C ASN A 48 20.74 -5.38 27.71
N GLY A 49 20.17 -4.84 26.63
CA GLY A 49 20.46 -3.51 26.11
C GLY A 49 21.78 -3.36 25.33
N LYS A 50 22.59 -4.42 25.18
CA LYS A 50 23.82 -4.42 24.36
C LYS A 50 23.57 -5.06 23.00
N PRO A 51 24.04 -4.44 21.90
CA PRO A 51 23.87 -5.02 20.58
C PRO A 51 24.62 -6.36 20.45
N LEU A 52 23.95 -7.37 19.94
CA LEU A 52 24.53 -8.68 19.64
C LEU A 52 24.91 -8.73 18.17
N PRO A 53 26.22 -8.82 17.83
CA PRO A 53 26.68 -8.94 16.46
C PRO A 53 26.11 -10.17 15.76
N ILE A 54 25.78 -10.04 14.49
CA ILE A 54 25.16 -11.10 13.70
C ILE A 54 25.98 -12.38 13.62
N LEU A 55 27.31 -12.25 13.62
CA LEU A 55 28.24 -13.37 13.58
C LEU A 55 28.16 -14.25 14.84
N GLU A 56 27.64 -13.70 15.95
CA GLU A 56 27.51 -14.40 17.21
C GLU A 56 26.13 -15.06 17.41
N TRP A 57 25.16 -14.81 16.51
CA TRP A 57 23.79 -15.34 16.69
C TRP A 57 23.70 -16.85 16.68
N ALA A 58 24.63 -17.53 16.01
CA ALA A 58 24.68 -19.00 15.97
C ALA A 58 25.21 -19.61 17.26
N ASP A 59 26.19 -18.97 17.87
CA ASP A 59 26.95 -19.53 18.99
C ASP A 59 26.55 -18.94 20.34
N PHE A 60 25.90 -17.78 20.35
CA PHE A 60 25.47 -17.13 21.59
C PHE A 60 24.25 -17.84 22.20
N HIS A 61 24.47 -18.50 23.33
CA HIS A 61 23.39 -19.14 24.10
C HIS A 61 22.76 -18.15 25.05
N LEU A 62 21.47 -17.95 24.87
CA LEU A 62 20.68 -17.05 25.68
C LEU A 62 20.40 -17.64 27.06
N ALA A 63 20.69 -16.92 28.14
CA ALA A 63 20.42 -17.34 29.51
C ALA A 63 18.95 -17.11 29.92
N ALA A 64 18.49 -17.77 30.97
CA ALA A 64 17.09 -17.69 31.40
C ALA A 64 16.60 -16.29 31.75
N ASP A 65 17.49 -15.43 32.23
CA ASP A 65 17.20 -14.07 32.66
C ASP A 65 17.54 -13.00 31.62
N ASP A 66 17.97 -13.41 30.40
CA ASP A 66 18.27 -12.44 29.36
C ASP A 66 17.03 -11.76 28.81
N ASP A 67 17.12 -10.45 28.67
CA ASP A 67 16.14 -9.62 27.99
C ASP A 67 16.58 -9.38 26.54
N VAL A 68 15.92 -10.06 25.62
CA VAL A 68 16.27 -10.03 24.19
C VAL A 68 15.28 -9.16 23.44
N VAL A 69 15.78 -8.10 22.82
CA VAL A 69 15.00 -7.20 21.99
C VAL A 69 15.42 -7.34 20.53
N MET A 70 14.52 -7.81 19.70
CA MET A 70 14.66 -7.85 18.24
C MET A 70 13.89 -6.69 17.64
N THR A 71 14.57 -5.81 16.95
CA THR A 71 13.96 -4.70 16.24
C THR A 71 14.18 -4.86 14.76
N ALA A 72 13.12 -4.88 13.98
CA ALA A 72 13.22 -4.82 12.53
C ALA A 72 13.86 -3.48 12.15
N ILE A 73 14.95 -3.53 11.39
CA ILE A 73 15.59 -2.32 10.87
C ILE A 73 14.71 -1.83 9.73
N GLN A 74 13.89 -0.83 10.01
CA GLN A 74 13.24 -0.07 8.97
C GLN A 74 14.27 0.90 8.42
N TYR A 75 14.90 0.53 7.32
CA TYR A 75 15.66 1.46 6.53
C TYR A 75 14.69 2.42 5.83
N GLY A 76 14.35 3.49 6.51
CA GLY A 76 13.76 4.65 5.89
C GLY A 76 14.85 5.42 5.15
N GLY A 77 15.01 5.15 3.87
CA GLY A 77 16.00 5.78 3.02
C GLY A 77 16.79 4.76 2.20
N VAL A 78 17.13 5.13 1.01
CA VAL A 78 17.82 4.42 -0.08
C VAL A 78 19.15 3.69 0.31
N PHE A 79 19.58 3.69 1.57
CA PHE A 79 21.01 3.61 1.93
C PHE A 79 21.39 2.57 2.97
N SER A 80 21.15 1.32 2.71
CA SER A 80 21.59 0.23 3.59
C SER A 80 22.68 -0.67 2.97
N GLY A 81 23.77 -0.08 2.54
CA GLY A 81 24.85 -0.83 1.92
C GLY A 81 26.28 -0.44 2.30
N LEU A 82 26.47 0.32 3.39
CA LEU A 82 27.75 0.99 3.68
C LEU A 82 28.91 0.08 4.06
N GLY A 83 28.65 -1.10 4.56
CA GLY A 83 29.75 -2.02 4.98
C GLY A 83 30.64 -2.50 3.83
N LYS A 84 30.18 -2.43 2.58
CA LYS A 84 30.93 -2.85 1.39
C LYS A 84 31.62 -1.69 0.66
N LEU A 85 31.28 -0.42 0.91
CA LEU A 85 31.87 0.70 0.20
C LEU A 85 33.30 1.03 0.70
N LEU A 86 33.57 0.87 1.98
CA LEU A 86 34.85 1.20 2.59
C LEU A 86 35.96 0.18 2.31
N GLY A 87 35.60 -1.07 2.03
CA GLY A 87 36.57 -2.13 1.71
C GLY A 87 36.97 -2.21 0.24
N SER A 88 36.26 -1.55 -0.65
CA SER A 88 36.46 -1.66 -2.09
C SER A 88 36.94 -0.37 -2.78
N ILE A 89 37.18 0.69 -2.04
CA ILE A 89 37.60 1.97 -2.60
C ILE A 89 38.94 1.85 -3.36
N PHE A 90 39.82 0.94 -2.99
CA PHE A 90 41.08 0.69 -3.71
C PHE A 90 40.95 -0.16 -4.99
N ASN A 91 39.89 -1.00 -5.09
CA ASN A 91 39.64 -1.75 -6.32
C ASN A 91 38.60 -1.06 -7.23
N PHE A 92 38.12 0.10 -6.82
CA PHE A 92 36.87 0.66 -7.31
C PHE A 92 37.03 1.67 -8.45
N ALA A 93 38.23 2.14 -8.67
CA ALA A 93 38.42 3.25 -9.60
C ALA A 93 38.10 2.89 -11.06
N PHE A 94 38.18 1.64 -11.48
CA PHE A 94 38.17 1.35 -12.91
C PHE A 94 37.54 0.02 -13.37
N GLY A 95 37.09 -0.87 -12.49
CA GLY A 95 36.73 -2.26 -12.87
C GLY A 95 35.31 -2.49 -13.38
N TRP A 96 34.39 -1.53 -13.34
CA TRP A 96 32.97 -1.80 -13.59
C TRP A 96 32.31 -0.96 -14.70
N LEU A 97 33.10 -0.14 -15.37
CA LEU A 97 32.65 0.79 -16.43
C LEU A 97 32.62 0.16 -17.84
N MET A 98 32.93 -1.13 -17.97
CA MET A 98 32.71 -1.77 -19.25
C MET A 98 31.24 -2.09 -19.46
N PRO A 99 30.57 -1.63 -20.53
CA PRO A 99 29.42 -2.33 -21.04
C PRO A 99 29.90 -3.73 -21.42
N LYS A 100 29.47 -4.77 -20.70
CA LYS A 100 29.65 -6.14 -21.15
C LYS A 100 29.06 -6.24 -22.54
N SER A 101 29.91 -6.28 -23.56
CA SER A 101 29.53 -6.69 -24.89
C SER A 101 28.83 -8.03 -24.77
N GLY A 102 27.60 -8.08 -25.28
CA GLY A 102 26.65 -9.15 -25.04
C GLY A 102 27.24 -10.54 -25.27
N SER A 103 27.22 -11.33 -24.24
CA SER A 103 26.95 -12.74 -24.37
C SER A 103 25.59 -12.98 -23.76
N GLN A 104 24.63 -13.25 -24.61
CA GLN A 104 23.34 -13.77 -24.22
C GLN A 104 23.54 -15.12 -23.54
N ASN A 105 23.34 -15.20 -22.24
CA ASN A 105 23.01 -16.45 -21.60
C ASN A 105 21.51 -16.43 -21.28
N TYR A 106 20.77 -17.16 -22.08
CA TYR A 106 19.43 -17.62 -21.74
C TYR A 106 19.57 -18.59 -20.57
N GLY A 107 18.87 -18.26 -19.48
CA GLY A 107 18.62 -19.21 -18.40
C GLY A 107 19.37 -18.92 -17.11
N SER A 108 18.77 -18.12 -16.26
CA SER A 108 18.93 -18.23 -14.81
C SER A 108 17.57 -18.01 -14.16
N PRO A 109 17.18 -18.87 -13.20
CA PRO A 109 15.87 -18.85 -12.61
C PRO A 109 15.73 -17.70 -11.64
N GLU A 110 14.57 -17.08 -11.68
CA GLU A 110 13.87 -16.42 -10.60
C GLU A 110 14.69 -15.61 -9.59
N GLN A 111 15.13 -14.45 -9.98
CA GLN A 111 15.19 -13.35 -9.04
C GLN A 111 13.73 -12.94 -8.79
N GLY A 112 13.33 -12.97 -7.51
CA GLY A 112 12.00 -12.58 -7.06
C GLY A 112 11.51 -11.33 -7.76
N GLN A 113 10.25 -11.35 -8.14
CA GLN A 113 9.58 -10.28 -8.87
C GLN A 113 9.96 -8.94 -8.26
N ARG A 114 10.77 -8.17 -8.96
CA ARG A 114 10.85 -6.73 -8.72
C ARG A 114 9.43 -6.22 -8.90
N LEU A 115 8.89 -5.62 -7.86
CA LEU A 115 7.66 -4.85 -7.96
C LEU A 115 7.86 -3.87 -9.11
N GLU A 116 7.24 -4.15 -10.24
CA GLU A 116 7.13 -3.18 -11.31
C GLU A 116 6.45 -1.96 -10.72
N MET A 117 7.03 -0.77 -10.87
CA MET A 117 6.48 0.49 -10.36
C MET A 117 5.06 0.76 -10.87
N THR A 118 4.62 0.01 -11.87
CA THR A 118 3.26 0.01 -12.43
C THR A 118 2.24 -0.73 -11.57
N SER A 119 2.62 -1.53 -10.56
CA SER A 119 1.69 -2.36 -9.80
C SER A 119 1.15 -1.73 -8.51
N ALA A 120 1.71 -0.62 -8.05
CA ALA A 120 1.19 0.09 -6.87
C ALA A 120 -0.01 0.97 -7.24
N LYS A 121 -1.11 0.35 -7.70
CA LYS A 121 -2.38 1.04 -8.01
C LYS A 121 -3.31 1.17 -6.80
N ALA A 122 -2.85 0.84 -5.61
CA ALA A 122 -3.66 0.90 -4.39
C ALA A 122 -2.81 1.17 -3.15
N ASN A 123 -3.43 1.82 -2.16
CA ASN A 123 -2.84 2.01 -0.84
C ASN A 123 -2.75 0.66 -0.12
N GLN A 124 -1.61 0.33 0.43
CA GLN A 124 -1.35 -0.94 1.09
C GLN A 124 -0.71 -0.74 2.46
N ALA A 125 -0.95 -1.67 3.36
CA ALA A 125 -0.16 -1.79 4.58
C ALA A 125 1.05 -2.69 4.29
N LYS A 126 2.24 -2.09 4.27
CA LYS A 126 3.50 -2.80 4.05
C LYS A 126 4.22 -2.96 5.38
N LEU A 127 3.91 -4.03 6.08
CA LEU A 127 4.53 -4.31 7.37
C LEU A 127 5.95 -4.84 7.16
N GLY A 128 6.96 -4.14 7.69
CA GLY A 128 8.36 -4.55 7.59
C GLY A 128 9.05 -4.27 6.26
N ASP A 129 8.36 -3.66 5.31
CA ASP A 129 8.94 -3.21 4.04
C ASP A 129 9.56 -1.81 4.16
N VAL A 130 10.45 -1.51 3.24
CA VAL A 130 11.04 -0.18 3.11
C VAL A 130 9.99 0.83 2.66
N VAL A 131 9.96 2.00 3.30
CA VAL A 131 9.17 3.13 2.80
C VAL A 131 9.89 3.71 1.59
N PRO A 132 9.32 3.64 0.38
CA PRO A 132 9.95 4.18 -0.81
C PRO A 132 10.17 5.70 -0.71
N GLU A 133 11.31 6.16 -1.21
CA GLU A 133 11.69 7.56 -1.22
C GLU A 133 11.49 8.19 -2.59
N LEU A 134 10.80 9.31 -2.62
CA LEU A 134 10.52 10.04 -3.84
C LEU A 134 11.61 11.07 -4.11
N ALA A 135 12.15 11.03 -5.33
CA ALA A 135 13.06 12.01 -5.90
C ALA A 135 12.34 12.81 -7.00
N GLY A 136 12.53 14.13 -7.00
CA GLY A 136 11.89 15.01 -7.96
C GLY A 136 10.37 15.08 -7.77
N ARG A 137 9.61 14.99 -8.86
CA ARG A 137 8.15 15.00 -8.87
C ARG A 137 7.60 13.70 -9.39
N PHE A 138 6.81 12.99 -8.56
CA PHE A 138 6.26 11.69 -8.94
C PHE A 138 4.90 11.41 -8.29
N ARG A 139 4.08 10.55 -8.94
CA ARG A 139 2.82 10.05 -8.39
C ARG A 139 3.09 8.95 -7.37
N ARG A 140 2.52 9.09 -6.19
CA ARG A 140 2.66 8.15 -5.09
C ARG A 140 1.30 7.69 -4.57
N PHE A 141 1.16 6.41 -4.25
CA PHE A 141 0.10 5.85 -3.43
C PHE A 141 0.64 5.72 -2.01
N PRO A 142 0.21 6.58 -1.06
CA PRO A 142 0.72 6.55 0.30
C PRO A 142 0.46 5.20 0.97
N ASP A 143 1.45 4.68 1.71
CA ASP A 143 1.33 3.43 2.44
C ASP A 143 0.68 3.66 3.81
N TYR A 144 -0.23 2.78 4.24
CA TYR A 144 -0.91 2.92 5.52
C TYR A 144 0.07 2.83 6.70
N LEU A 145 0.03 3.82 7.58
CA LEU A 145 0.75 3.83 8.87
C LEU A 145 -0.07 3.18 9.98
N THR A 146 -1.39 3.27 9.87
CA THR A 146 -2.35 2.64 10.75
C THR A 146 -3.38 1.89 9.92
N PRO A 147 -3.98 0.82 10.44
CA PRO A 147 -5.09 0.17 9.75
C PRO A 147 -6.21 1.17 9.46
N PRO A 148 -6.80 1.14 8.28
CA PRO A 148 -7.94 1.99 7.97
C PRO A 148 -9.10 1.70 8.92
N ARG A 149 -9.68 2.76 9.49
CA ARG A 149 -10.84 2.68 10.39
C ARG A 149 -12.11 2.97 9.63
N ARG A 150 -13.00 1.99 9.58
CA ARG A 150 -14.37 2.19 9.09
C ARG A 150 -15.31 2.36 10.26
N ARG A 151 -16.21 3.35 10.21
CA ARG A 151 -17.25 3.56 11.21
C ARG A 151 -18.51 4.16 10.61
N PHE A 152 -19.65 3.82 11.18
CA PHE A 152 -20.92 4.48 10.90
C PHE A 152 -21.01 5.77 11.73
N VAL A 153 -21.12 6.92 11.07
CA VAL A 153 -21.31 8.21 11.74
C VAL A 153 -22.80 8.43 12.02
N ASN A 154 -23.63 7.92 11.13
CA ASN A 154 -25.07 7.80 11.32
C ASN A 154 -25.56 6.50 10.64
N TRP A 155 -26.86 6.23 10.70
CA TRP A 155 -27.47 4.98 10.20
C TRP A 155 -27.11 4.62 8.75
N ARG A 156 -26.86 5.61 7.89
CA ARG A 156 -26.64 5.43 6.44
C ARG A 156 -25.27 5.88 5.96
N GLU A 157 -24.50 6.52 6.83
CA GLU A 157 -23.20 7.07 6.45
C GLU A 157 -22.06 6.32 7.13
N GLN A 158 -21.32 5.58 6.34
CA GLN A 158 -20.06 4.97 6.74
C GLN A 158 -18.90 5.84 6.26
N TRP A 159 -17.95 6.07 7.13
CA TRP A 159 -16.73 6.80 6.84
C TRP A 159 -15.51 5.89 6.99
N LEU A 160 -14.58 6.08 6.08
CA LEU A 160 -13.25 5.49 6.10
C LEU A 160 -12.26 6.57 6.55
N GLU A 161 -11.55 6.33 7.64
CA GLU A 161 -10.51 7.21 8.17
C GLU A 161 -9.19 6.45 8.16
N PHE A 162 -8.10 7.09 7.70
CA PHE A 162 -6.78 6.47 7.73
C PHE A 162 -5.67 7.50 7.77
N HIS A 163 -4.51 7.03 8.21
CA HIS A 163 -3.27 7.77 8.22
C HIS A 163 -2.23 7.00 7.40
N ALA A 164 -1.59 7.67 6.45
CA ALA A 164 -0.67 7.06 5.51
C ALA A 164 0.63 7.86 5.37
N CYS A 165 1.70 7.19 4.99
CA CYS A 165 3.02 7.75 4.73
C CYS A 165 3.18 8.08 3.25
N ILE A 166 3.49 9.34 2.93
CA ILE A 166 3.84 9.75 1.58
C ILE A 166 5.30 9.38 1.28
N GLY A 167 6.19 9.60 2.24
CA GLY A 167 7.60 9.26 2.11
C GLY A 167 8.50 10.00 3.09
N PRO A 168 9.81 9.64 3.13
CA PRO A 168 10.80 10.34 3.94
C PRO A 168 11.02 11.78 3.48
N GLY A 169 11.19 12.70 4.42
CA GLY A 169 11.48 14.12 4.18
C GLY A 169 10.24 14.96 3.87
N GLN A 170 10.47 16.17 3.39
CA GLN A 170 9.44 17.17 3.12
C GLN A 170 9.09 17.21 1.64
N TYR A 171 7.81 17.42 1.35
CA TYR A 171 7.27 17.50 -0.01
C TYR A 171 6.37 18.72 -0.17
N GLN A 172 6.36 19.28 -1.38
CA GLN A 172 5.31 20.15 -1.84
C GLN A 172 4.24 19.31 -2.56
N ILE A 173 2.99 19.51 -2.16
CA ILE A 173 1.84 18.84 -2.76
C ILE A 173 0.75 19.89 -2.94
N ASN A 174 0.24 20.03 -4.16
CA ASN A 174 -0.84 20.96 -4.45
C ASN A 174 -2.20 20.24 -4.30
N ASP A 175 -3.26 20.97 -4.00
CA ASP A 175 -4.61 20.40 -3.83
C ASP A 175 -5.09 19.64 -5.07
N ALA A 176 -4.75 20.11 -6.28
CA ALA A 176 -5.11 19.46 -7.53
C ALA A 176 -4.36 18.13 -7.76
N ASP A 177 -3.24 17.94 -7.07
CA ASP A 177 -2.38 16.78 -7.16
C ASP A 177 -2.77 15.65 -6.18
N VAL A 178 -3.78 15.89 -5.33
CA VAL A 178 -4.35 14.86 -4.43
C VAL A 178 -5.60 14.30 -5.08
N LYS A 179 -5.61 12.98 -5.33
CA LYS A 179 -6.66 12.30 -6.10
C LYS A 179 -7.11 11.00 -5.45
N VAL A 180 -8.34 10.60 -5.78
CA VAL A 180 -8.88 9.25 -5.55
C VAL A 180 -9.04 8.61 -6.93
N GLY A 181 -8.21 7.62 -7.25
CA GLY A 181 -8.05 7.19 -8.64
C GLY A 181 -7.55 8.36 -9.50
N ASP A 182 -8.30 8.73 -10.50
CA ASP A 182 -8.01 9.90 -11.35
C ASP A 182 -8.85 11.13 -11.01
N THR A 183 -9.77 11.02 -10.04
CA THR A 183 -10.65 12.12 -9.63
C THR A 183 -9.94 13.02 -8.60
N PRO A 184 -9.86 14.34 -8.81
CA PRO A 184 -9.32 15.24 -7.80
C PRO A 184 -10.09 15.13 -6.48
N PHE A 185 -9.38 15.14 -5.36
CA PHE A 185 -10.00 15.01 -4.04
C PHE A 185 -11.00 16.14 -3.74
N SER A 186 -10.73 17.33 -4.26
CA SER A 186 -11.64 18.50 -4.17
C SER A 186 -13.02 18.26 -4.81
N ALA A 187 -13.13 17.37 -5.79
CA ALA A 187 -14.41 17.03 -6.42
C ALA A 187 -15.34 16.21 -5.51
N LEU A 188 -14.83 15.66 -4.41
CA LEU A 188 -15.64 14.95 -3.41
C LEU A 188 -16.47 15.91 -2.55
N GLY A 189 -16.09 17.17 -2.44
CA GLY A 189 -16.78 18.17 -1.62
C GLY A 189 -16.86 17.74 -0.16
N ALA A 190 -18.08 17.66 0.39
CA ALA A 190 -18.29 17.24 1.77
C ALA A 190 -18.06 15.72 2.02
N ASP A 191 -17.96 14.92 0.97
CA ASP A 191 -17.79 13.47 1.08
C ASP A 191 -16.32 13.06 1.31
N GLY A 192 -15.38 14.01 1.33
CA GLY A 192 -13.98 13.75 1.59
C GLY A 192 -13.23 14.93 2.18
N SER A 193 -12.27 14.64 3.03
CA SER A 193 -11.30 15.62 3.53
C SER A 193 -9.95 14.98 3.75
N TYR A 194 -8.88 15.75 3.58
CA TYR A 194 -7.54 15.30 3.86
C TYR A 194 -6.71 16.42 4.49
N ALA A 195 -5.62 16.03 5.13
CA ALA A 195 -4.61 16.95 5.62
C ALA A 195 -3.22 16.31 5.44
N ILE A 196 -2.25 17.11 5.07
CA ILE A 196 -0.86 16.70 4.89
C ILE A 196 -0.04 17.29 6.02
N TYR A 197 0.78 16.45 6.65
CA TYR A 197 1.62 16.80 7.77
C TYR A 197 3.09 16.59 7.42
N GLY A 198 3.86 17.65 7.51
CA GLY A 198 5.31 17.60 7.29
C GLY A 198 6.05 16.82 8.38
N PRO A 199 7.35 16.56 8.20
CA PRO A 199 8.17 15.89 9.19
C PRO A 199 8.14 16.60 10.55
N GLY A 200 7.91 15.84 11.62
CA GLY A 200 7.87 16.37 12.99
C GLY A 200 6.59 17.08 13.41
N ALA A 201 5.56 17.13 12.55
CA ALA A 201 4.27 17.72 12.91
C ALA A 201 3.67 17.01 14.13
N ASP A 202 3.04 17.78 15.03
CA ASP A 202 2.30 17.25 16.18
C ASP A 202 0.91 16.78 15.72
N LEU A 203 0.64 15.49 15.90
CA LEU A 203 -0.62 14.83 15.59
C LEU A 203 -1.47 14.57 16.83
N SER A 204 -1.05 15.03 18.00
CA SER A 204 -1.79 14.82 19.23
C SER A 204 -3.20 15.40 19.13
N GLY A 205 -4.20 14.63 19.57
CA GLY A 205 -5.60 15.04 19.53
C GLY A 205 -6.31 14.88 18.17
N MET A 206 -5.65 14.36 17.14
CA MET A 206 -6.26 14.08 15.84
C MET A 206 -6.78 12.65 15.77
N SER A 207 -8.07 12.46 15.53
CA SER A 207 -8.69 11.12 15.50
C SER A 207 -8.27 10.28 14.30
N THR A 208 -7.93 10.92 13.17
CA THR A 208 -7.58 10.23 11.92
C THR A 208 -6.24 9.49 11.96
N HIS A 209 -5.35 9.84 12.88
CA HIS A 209 -4.07 9.16 13.05
C HIS A 209 -4.12 8.03 14.09
N GLU A 210 -5.24 7.86 14.78
CA GLU A 210 -5.40 6.82 15.80
C GLU A 210 -5.26 5.43 15.22
N HIS A 211 -4.56 4.56 15.93
CA HIS A 211 -4.45 3.16 15.56
C HIS A 211 -5.62 2.37 16.14
N TRP A 212 -6.52 1.94 15.29
CA TRP A 212 -7.64 1.08 15.64
C TRP A 212 -7.38 -0.35 15.18
N HIS A 213 -7.17 -1.24 16.14
CA HIS A 213 -7.09 -2.67 15.86
C HIS A 213 -8.47 -3.25 15.64
N THR A 214 -8.69 -3.96 14.55
CA THR A 214 -9.93 -4.68 14.25
C THR A 214 -9.76 -6.16 14.57
N VAL A 215 -10.70 -6.74 15.31
CA VAL A 215 -10.70 -8.17 15.66
C VAL A 215 -11.22 -8.98 14.46
N PRO A 216 -10.39 -9.79 13.80
CA PRO A 216 -10.80 -10.50 12.58
C PRO A 216 -11.90 -11.53 12.78
N ALA A 217 -12.05 -12.05 14.01
CA ALA A 217 -13.06 -13.05 14.35
C ALA A 217 -14.48 -12.47 14.41
N VAL A 218 -14.62 -11.13 14.46
CA VAL A 218 -15.89 -10.43 14.52
C VAL A 218 -16.08 -9.63 13.25
N GLY A 219 -16.62 -10.25 12.22
CA GLY A 219 -17.01 -9.60 10.97
C GLY A 219 -15.88 -9.13 10.07
N GLY A 220 -16.22 -8.93 8.80
CA GLY A 220 -15.50 -8.12 7.84
C GLY A 220 -14.03 -8.46 7.58
N THR A 221 -13.71 -9.70 7.29
CA THR A 221 -12.43 -10.01 6.70
C THR A 221 -12.49 -9.80 5.18
N SER A 222 -11.34 -9.73 4.54
CA SER A 222 -11.18 -9.71 3.07
C SER A 222 -11.88 -10.88 2.35
N SER A 223 -12.36 -11.87 3.09
CA SER A 223 -13.13 -13.01 2.59
C SER A 223 -14.64 -12.76 2.51
N GLY A 224 -15.12 -11.56 2.88
CA GLY A 224 -16.54 -11.21 2.75
C GLY A 224 -17.48 -11.94 3.72
N THR A 225 -16.97 -12.43 4.84
CA THR A 225 -17.81 -13.02 5.89
C THR A 225 -18.73 -11.93 6.45
N ALA A 226 -20.03 -12.12 6.32
CA ALA A 226 -21.02 -11.35 7.04
C ALA A 226 -20.72 -11.46 8.55
N GLY A 227 -20.98 -10.39 9.29
CA GLY A 227 -20.79 -10.38 10.75
C GLY A 227 -21.54 -11.51 11.46
N LEU A 228 -21.37 -11.62 12.76
CA LEU A 228 -22.07 -12.62 13.56
C LEU A 228 -23.55 -12.24 13.66
N GLU A 229 -24.44 -13.06 13.11
CA GLU A 229 -25.88 -12.85 13.22
C GLU A 229 -26.33 -13.07 14.66
N MET A 230 -27.20 -12.19 15.13
CA MET A 230 -27.72 -12.20 16.49
C MET A 230 -29.20 -12.52 16.45
N SER A 231 -29.53 -13.75 16.69
CA SER A 231 -30.91 -14.22 16.79
C SER A 231 -31.30 -14.51 18.23
N THR A 232 -32.59 -14.68 18.45
CA THR A 232 -33.12 -15.23 19.70
C THR A 232 -33.61 -16.65 19.49
N GLU A 233 -33.31 -17.27 18.36
CA GLU A 233 -33.57 -18.70 18.23
C GLU A 233 -32.86 -19.44 19.35
N MET A 234 -33.64 -20.13 20.11
CA MET A 234 -33.07 -21.12 21.05
C MET A 234 -32.20 -22.06 20.22
N ALA A 235 -30.97 -22.29 20.66
CA ALA A 235 -30.08 -23.21 19.99
C ALA A 235 -30.88 -24.43 19.58
N ASN A 236 -30.82 -24.83 18.31
CA ASN A 236 -31.40 -26.06 17.83
C ASN A 236 -30.87 -27.20 18.73
N ARG A 237 -31.62 -27.49 19.77
CA ARG A 237 -31.36 -28.68 20.56
C ARG A 237 -31.73 -29.82 19.63
N GLU A 238 -30.78 -30.55 19.13
CA GLU A 238 -30.99 -31.89 18.61
C GLU A 238 -31.56 -32.73 19.73
N ASN A 239 -32.84 -32.55 20.06
CA ASN A 239 -33.55 -33.34 21.04
C ASN A 239 -34.76 -33.98 20.41
N THR A 240 -34.78 -35.24 20.49
CA THR A 240 -35.78 -36.18 19.94
C THR A 240 -37.09 -36.22 20.73
N GLN A 241 -37.26 -35.37 21.75
CA GLN A 241 -38.48 -35.29 22.57
C GLN A 241 -39.16 -33.94 22.35
N PRO A 242 -40.45 -33.89 22.10
CA PRO A 242 -41.16 -32.64 21.90
C PRO A 242 -41.18 -31.82 23.23
N VAL A 243 -40.67 -30.62 23.15
CA VAL A 243 -40.70 -29.63 24.23
C VAL A 243 -42.14 -29.19 24.44
N SER A 244 -42.62 -29.24 25.67
CA SER A 244 -44.01 -28.89 25.97
C SER A 244 -44.17 -28.23 27.33
N TYR A 245 -45.25 -27.46 27.43
CA TYR A 245 -45.71 -26.87 28.66
C TYR A 245 -47.10 -27.44 29.01
N SER A 246 -47.31 -27.75 30.27
CA SER A 246 -48.60 -28.20 30.76
C SER A 246 -49.24 -27.09 31.60
N PHE A 247 -50.51 -26.80 31.31
CA PHE A 247 -51.30 -25.76 31.99
C PHE A 247 -52.43 -26.43 32.79
N ASP A 248 -52.59 -25.97 34.00
CA ASP A 248 -53.72 -26.37 34.84
C ASP A 248 -53.99 -25.33 35.95
N GLY A 249 -55.17 -24.78 36.02
CA GLY A 249 -55.49 -23.72 36.96
C GLY A 249 -54.53 -22.53 36.85
N GLY A 250 -53.84 -22.18 37.94
CA GLY A 250 -52.84 -21.11 37.93
C GLY A 250 -51.41 -21.59 37.62
N TYR A 251 -51.23 -22.88 37.38
CA TYR A 251 -49.93 -23.48 37.22
C TYR A 251 -49.55 -23.68 35.78
N ILE A 252 -48.26 -23.46 35.50
CA ILE A 252 -47.62 -23.79 34.23
C ILE A 252 -46.40 -24.62 34.58
N TRP A 253 -46.35 -25.88 34.11
CA TRP A 253 -45.19 -26.77 34.25
C TRP A 253 -44.47 -26.85 32.93
N ARG A 254 -43.16 -26.85 33.00
CA ARG A 254 -42.31 -27.14 31.85
C ARG A 254 -42.01 -28.66 31.78
N SER A 255 -41.82 -29.19 30.57
CA SER A 255 -41.18 -30.50 30.41
C SER A 255 -39.69 -30.39 30.78
N SER A 256 -39.02 -31.55 30.98
CA SER A 256 -37.59 -31.55 31.28
C SER A 256 -36.72 -30.84 30.24
N GLU A 257 -37.23 -30.69 29.03
CA GLU A 257 -36.51 -30.13 27.89
C GLU A 257 -36.87 -28.66 27.63
N SER A 258 -37.92 -28.12 28.26
CA SER A 258 -38.33 -26.71 28.11
C SER A 258 -37.77 -25.83 29.22
N GLU A 259 -37.61 -24.53 28.93
CA GLU A 259 -37.21 -23.51 29.92
C GLU A 259 -38.17 -22.32 29.88
N PHE A 260 -38.40 -21.70 31.04
CA PHE A 260 -39.10 -20.43 31.09
C PHE A 260 -38.16 -19.31 30.59
N PRO A 261 -38.75 -18.24 29.97
CA PRO A 261 -37.94 -17.12 29.48
C PRO A 261 -37.01 -16.56 30.56
N PRO A 262 -35.75 -16.25 30.26
CA PRO A 262 -34.84 -15.69 31.24
C PRO A 262 -35.31 -14.32 31.76
N GLY A 263 -35.17 -14.11 33.06
CA GLY A 263 -35.60 -12.87 33.74
C GLY A 263 -37.01 -12.93 34.34
N TRP A 264 -37.72 -14.04 34.21
CA TRP A 264 -38.96 -14.30 34.92
C TRP A 264 -38.70 -14.62 36.38
N GLY A 265 -39.57 -14.12 37.25
CA GLY A 265 -39.51 -14.35 38.70
C GLY A 265 -40.82 -13.91 39.35
N ALA A 266 -40.98 -14.22 40.65
CA ALA A 266 -42.15 -13.77 41.41
C ALA A 266 -42.31 -12.23 41.31
N GLY A 267 -43.50 -11.76 41.05
CA GLY A 267 -43.84 -10.35 40.85
C GLY A 267 -43.66 -9.85 39.39
N THR A 268 -43.08 -10.63 38.48
CA THR A 268 -42.98 -10.26 37.08
C THR A 268 -44.32 -10.32 36.39
N ILE A 269 -44.63 -9.27 35.61
CA ILE A 269 -45.84 -9.24 34.75
C ILE A 269 -45.42 -9.76 33.37
N VAL A 270 -46.11 -10.79 32.91
CA VAL A 270 -45.83 -11.47 31.66
C VAL A 270 -47.07 -11.56 30.77
N ASN A 271 -46.88 -11.68 29.47
CA ASN A 271 -47.92 -11.96 28.53
C ASN A 271 -47.79 -13.42 28.09
N ILE A 272 -48.86 -14.19 28.23
CA ILE A 272 -48.85 -15.62 27.89
C ILE A 272 -49.97 -15.82 26.88
N ARG A 273 -49.62 -16.32 25.70
CA ARG A 273 -50.60 -16.73 24.70
C ARG A 273 -50.50 -18.23 24.54
N VAL A 274 -51.61 -18.89 24.81
CA VAL A 274 -51.78 -20.33 24.58
C VAL A 274 -52.82 -20.49 23.46
N PRO A 275 -52.38 -20.75 22.25
CA PRO A 275 -53.28 -21.01 21.14
C PRO A 275 -54.08 -22.31 21.42
N GLN A 276 -55.38 -22.27 21.13
CA GLN A 276 -56.24 -23.44 21.24
C GLN A 276 -56.51 -23.94 19.82
N GLN A 277 -56.11 -25.17 19.52
CA GLN A 277 -56.35 -25.82 18.26
C GLN A 277 -57.60 -26.70 18.36
N PHE A 278 -58.50 -26.55 17.40
CA PHE A 278 -59.75 -27.29 17.34
C PHE A 278 -59.92 -27.95 15.95
N GLU A 279 -60.30 -29.19 15.98
CA GLU A 279 -60.80 -29.88 14.80
C GLU A 279 -62.30 -29.63 14.74
N VAL A 280 -62.78 -28.96 13.71
CA VAL A 280 -64.16 -28.51 13.59
C VAL A 280 -64.69 -28.75 12.22
N THR A 281 -65.99 -28.83 12.08
CA THR A 281 -66.65 -28.89 10.80
C THR A 281 -67.32 -27.51 10.51
N ARG A 282 -66.87 -26.86 9.46
CA ARG A 282 -67.44 -25.59 9.05
C ARG A 282 -68.73 -25.84 8.26
N GLU A 283 -69.83 -25.26 8.71
CA GLU A 283 -71.17 -25.30 8.08
C GLU A 283 -71.58 -23.90 7.62
N SER A 284 -72.43 -23.81 6.59
CA SER A 284 -73.06 -22.56 6.17
C SER A 284 -74.43 -22.43 6.77
N PRO A 285 -74.68 -21.42 7.66
CA PRO A 285 -75.95 -21.19 8.23
C PRO A 285 -77.01 -20.83 7.12
N PRO A 286 -78.22 -21.43 7.08
CA PRO A 286 -79.07 -21.30 5.94
C PRO A 286 -79.68 -19.89 5.73
N PHE A 287 -79.58 -19.00 6.72
CA PHE A 287 -80.20 -17.65 6.59
C PHE A 287 -79.22 -16.51 6.80
N LEU A 288 -77.95 -16.77 7.13
CA LEU A 288 -76.91 -15.75 7.40
C LEU A 288 -75.57 -16.18 6.82
N PRO A 289 -75.43 -16.15 5.50
CA PRO A 289 -74.20 -16.64 4.83
C PRO A 289 -72.92 -15.93 5.23
N GLN A 290 -73.02 -14.77 5.89
CA GLN A 290 -71.89 -14.00 6.38
C GLN A 290 -71.25 -14.57 7.66
N ARG A 291 -71.97 -15.51 8.30
CA ARG A 291 -71.51 -16.14 9.55
C ARG A 291 -70.85 -17.48 9.22
N ASN A 292 -69.73 -17.73 9.80
CA ASN A 292 -69.10 -19.03 9.73
C ASN A 292 -69.50 -19.83 10.98
N ARG A 293 -70.30 -20.87 10.80
CA ARG A 293 -70.66 -21.82 11.83
C ARG A 293 -69.65 -22.96 11.86
N PHE A 294 -69.14 -23.22 13.02
CA PHE A 294 -68.21 -24.28 13.30
C PHE A 294 -68.82 -25.21 14.31
N THR A 295 -68.97 -26.50 13.94
CA THR A 295 -69.42 -27.56 14.83
C THR A 295 -68.19 -28.35 15.31
N GLY A 296 -68.13 -28.61 16.58
CA GLY A 296 -67.02 -29.34 17.17
C GLY A 296 -67.01 -29.35 18.69
N ALA A 297 -65.92 -29.81 19.30
CA ALA A 297 -65.76 -29.87 20.73
C ALA A 297 -64.97 -28.62 21.19
N PHE A 298 -65.67 -27.65 21.81
CA PHE A 298 -65.13 -26.34 22.20
C PHE A 298 -64.86 -26.23 23.73
N LYS A 299 -64.74 -27.32 24.43
CA LYS A 299 -64.54 -27.34 25.89
C LYS A 299 -63.45 -26.39 26.34
N HIS A 300 -62.36 -26.37 25.59
CA HIS A 300 -61.21 -25.52 25.91
C HIS A 300 -61.41 -24.06 25.47
N LEU A 301 -62.38 -23.76 24.61
CA LEU A 301 -62.78 -22.40 24.25
C LEU A 301 -63.69 -21.73 25.28
N MET A 302 -64.45 -22.53 26.05
CA MET A 302 -65.42 -22.03 27.05
C MET A 302 -64.88 -20.94 27.97
N PRO A 303 -63.62 -21.00 28.44
CA PRO A 303 -63.04 -19.92 29.27
C PRO A 303 -62.81 -18.58 28.53
N PHE A 304 -62.85 -18.59 27.21
CA PHE A 304 -62.67 -17.42 26.36
C PHE A 304 -63.96 -16.84 25.80
N ILE A 305 -65.07 -17.50 25.96
CA ILE A 305 -66.38 -17.05 25.49
C ILE A 305 -66.85 -15.83 26.29
N GLY A 306 -67.35 -14.81 25.58
CA GLY A 306 -67.75 -13.53 26.17
C GLY A 306 -66.64 -12.55 26.43
N LEU A 307 -65.45 -12.81 26.01
CA LEU A 307 -64.32 -11.91 26.04
C LEU A 307 -64.08 -11.26 24.67
N ASP A 308 -63.98 -9.95 24.66
CA ASP A 308 -63.59 -9.21 23.43
C ASP A 308 -62.18 -9.60 22.95
N GLY A 309 -61.95 -9.55 21.65
CA GLY A 309 -60.63 -9.73 21.02
C GLY A 309 -60.23 -11.16 20.84
N LEU A 310 -61.10 -11.98 20.29
CA LEU A 310 -60.74 -13.31 19.77
C LEU A 310 -60.13 -13.17 18.39
N THR A 311 -59.01 -13.83 18.18
CA THR A 311 -58.38 -13.97 16.86
C THR A 311 -58.45 -15.43 16.43
N LEU A 312 -58.90 -15.69 15.22
CA LEU A 312 -58.90 -16.97 14.56
C LEU A 312 -57.75 -17.03 13.57
N GLU A 313 -56.91 -18.06 13.68
CA GLU A 313 -55.86 -18.33 12.71
C GLU A 313 -56.28 -19.52 11.85
N PHE A 314 -56.24 -19.33 10.54
CA PHE A 314 -56.50 -20.31 9.53
C PHE A 314 -55.54 -20.15 8.38
N ASP A 315 -54.92 -21.21 7.89
CA ASP A 315 -53.94 -21.25 6.80
C ASP A 315 -52.81 -20.21 6.96
N GLY A 316 -52.35 -20.02 8.21
CA GLY A 316 -51.26 -19.11 8.58
C GLY A 316 -51.65 -17.59 8.59
N GLN A 317 -52.92 -17.27 8.37
CA GLN A 317 -53.43 -15.90 8.48
C GLN A 317 -54.28 -15.73 9.74
N GLN A 318 -54.20 -14.58 10.38
CA GLN A 318 -54.95 -14.25 11.58
C GLN A 318 -56.11 -13.29 11.26
N TYR A 319 -57.28 -13.58 11.81
CA TYR A 319 -58.50 -12.80 11.61
C TYR A 319 -59.08 -12.45 12.96
N ASP A 320 -59.42 -11.19 13.20
CA ASP A 320 -60.21 -10.81 14.37
C ASP A 320 -61.67 -11.24 14.17
N VAL A 321 -62.21 -11.93 15.16
CA VAL A 321 -63.57 -12.47 15.07
C VAL A 321 -64.41 -12.15 16.30
N LEU A 322 -65.71 -12.04 16.08
CA LEU A 322 -66.71 -11.90 17.13
C LEU A 322 -67.59 -13.16 17.16
N ILE A 323 -67.96 -13.60 18.34
CA ILE A 323 -68.95 -14.67 18.50
C ILE A 323 -70.36 -14.09 18.22
N GLY A 324 -70.96 -14.50 17.19
CA GLY A 324 -72.31 -14.04 16.80
C GLY A 324 -73.43 -14.82 17.44
N ALA A 325 -73.31 -16.13 17.58
CA ALA A 325 -74.25 -17.04 18.23
C ALA A 325 -73.50 -18.33 18.61
N MET A 326 -74.00 -19.04 19.57
CA MET A 326 -73.47 -20.37 19.93
C MET A 326 -74.55 -21.20 20.61
N ASP A 327 -74.38 -22.52 20.47
CA ASP A 327 -75.20 -23.52 21.17
C ASP A 327 -74.24 -24.67 21.54
N LEU A 328 -73.86 -24.68 22.80
CA LEU A 328 -72.83 -25.63 23.37
C LEU A 328 -73.46 -26.31 24.55
N ASP A 329 -73.31 -27.63 24.67
CA ASP A 329 -73.71 -28.41 25.88
C ASP A 329 -72.77 -28.20 27.06
N GLU A 330 -73.05 -28.86 28.18
CA GLU A 330 -72.20 -28.78 29.37
C GLU A 330 -70.78 -29.32 29.21
N ASN A 331 -70.55 -30.06 28.16
CA ASN A 331 -69.25 -30.61 27.79
C ASN A 331 -68.51 -29.66 26.79
N GLY A 332 -69.20 -28.65 26.29
CA GLY A 332 -68.64 -27.75 25.30
C GLY A 332 -68.75 -28.28 23.88
N ASP A 333 -69.56 -29.35 23.67
CA ASP A 333 -69.85 -29.88 22.35
C ASP A 333 -71.03 -29.13 21.73
N GLY A 334 -70.94 -28.79 20.46
CA GLY A 334 -72.01 -28.05 19.75
C GLY A 334 -71.46 -27.20 18.61
N TRP A 335 -72.05 -26.00 18.47
CA TRP A 335 -71.57 -25.11 17.42
C TRP A 335 -71.41 -23.69 17.88
N ILE A 336 -70.50 -22.97 17.22
CA ILE A 336 -70.18 -21.53 17.37
C ILE A 336 -70.25 -20.89 15.98
N GLU A 337 -70.92 -19.74 15.88
CA GLU A 337 -70.87 -18.84 14.71
C GLU A 337 -69.91 -17.68 14.97
N PHE A 338 -68.90 -17.54 14.13
CA PHE A 338 -67.99 -16.39 14.13
C PHE A 338 -68.39 -15.41 13.08
N VAL A 339 -68.34 -14.12 13.48
CA VAL A 339 -68.52 -12.96 12.60
C VAL A 339 -67.20 -12.29 12.39
N PHE A 340 -66.81 -12.18 11.12
CA PHE A 340 -65.61 -11.42 10.76
C PHE A 340 -66.00 -9.96 10.62
N PRO A 341 -65.30 -9.02 11.21
CA PRO A 341 -65.53 -7.60 10.99
C PRO A 341 -65.39 -7.26 9.50
N LYS A 342 -66.29 -6.44 9.01
CA LYS A 342 -66.30 -5.96 7.64
C LYS A 342 -65.17 -4.95 7.43
N GLU A 343 -64.30 -5.13 6.42
CA GLU A 343 -63.29 -4.16 6.08
C GLU A 343 -63.89 -2.84 5.55
N ASP A 344 -64.94 -2.96 4.72
CA ASP A 344 -65.71 -1.83 4.26
C ASP A 344 -67.22 -2.06 4.56
N PRO A 345 -67.78 -1.26 5.47
CA PRO A 345 -69.18 -1.42 5.82
C PRO A 345 -70.20 -1.22 4.67
N GLU A 346 -69.76 -0.50 3.64
CA GLU A 346 -70.66 -0.21 2.47
C GLU A 346 -70.52 -1.22 1.33
N ASP A 347 -69.44 -2.03 1.30
CA ASP A 347 -69.26 -3.05 0.29
C ASP A 347 -69.87 -4.42 0.72
N PRO A 348 -70.95 -4.87 0.09
CA PRO A 348 -71.57 -6.15 0.46
C PRO A 348 -70.62 -7.35 0.13
N THR A 349 -69.61 -7.21 -0.71
CA THR A 349 -68.70 -8.27 -1.07
C THR A 349 -67.54 -8.37 -0.07
N SER A 350 -67.30 -7.41 0.83
CA SER A 350 -66.27 -7.41 1.84
C SER A 350 -66.52 -8.39 3.01
N TRP A 351 -67.68 -9.11 2.98
CA TRP A 351 -67.90 -10.22 3.92
C TRP A 351 -67.29 -11.48 3.39
N VAL A 352 -66.15 -11.84 3.92
CA VAL A 352 -65.36 -12.93 3.34
C VAL A 352 -65.66 -14.24 4.05
N ASN A 353 -65.97 -15.26 3.28
CA ASN A 353 -66.00 -16.65 3.74
C ASN A 353 -64.57 -17.22 3.67
N PHE A 354 -63.76 -16.93 4.66
CA PHE A 354 -62.33 -17.29 4.62
C PHE A 354 -62.06 -18.78 4.79
N VAL A 355 -62.88 -19.44 5.57
CA VAL A 355 -62.69 -20.86 5.91
C VAL A 355 -63.49 -21.75 4.99
N PRO A 356 -62.89 -22.70 4.26
CA PRO A 356 -63.61 -23.64 3.42
C PRO A 356 -64.63 -24.49 4.21
N LEU A 357 -65.72 -24.91 3.54
CA LEU A 357 -66.69 -25.81 4.13
C LEU A 357 -66.10 -27.18 4.41
N GLY A 358 -66.60 -27.86 5.40
CA GLY A 358 -66.20 -29.21 5.80
C GLY A 358 -65.26 -29.25 6.99
N GLN A 359 -64.54 -30.35 7.20
CA GLN A 359 -63.59 -30.47 8.30
C GLN A 359 -62.38 -29.55 8.16
N GLN A 360 -62.12 -28.83 9.21
CA GLN A 360 -61.04 -27.81 9.26
C GLN A 360 -60.34 -27.89 10.64
N THR A 361 -59.06 -27.57 10.60
CA THR A 361 -58.25 -27.28 11.81
C THR A 361 -58.19 -25.79 11.98
N ILE A 362 -58.69 -25.25 13.07
CA ILE A 362 -58.64 -23.81 13.37
C ILE A 362 -57.92 -23.56 14.68
N VAL A 363 -57.24 -22.43 14.76
CA VAL A 363 -56.52 -22.02 15.98
C VAL A 363 -57.09 -20.71 16.48
N PHE A 364 -57.55 -20.71 17.72
CA PHE A 364 -58.05 -19.53 18.41
C PHE A 364 -56.99 -18.92 19.32
N GLN A 365 -56.89 -17.64 19.26
CA GLN A 365 -56.03 -16.88 20.15
C GLN A 365 -56.79 -15.65 20.67
N ARG A 366 -56.40 -15.16 21.83
CA ARG A 366 -57.00 -13.93 22.39
C ARG A 366 -56.15 -12.72 22.02
N SER A 367 -56.79 -11.65 21.57
CA SER A 367 -56.16 -10.34 21.28
C SER A 367 -56.86 -9.25 22.11
N PRO A 368 -56.17 -8.33 22.83
CA PRO A 368 -54.73 -8.34 23.08
C PRO A 368 -54.28 -9.54 23.92
N VAL A 369 -53.02 -9.93 23.82
CA VAL A 369 -52.45 -11.04 24.59
C VAL A 369 -52.67 -10.86 26.09
N PRO A 370 -53.26 -11.82 26.79
CA PRO A 370 -53.53 -11.66 28.21
C PRO A 370 -52.29 -11.47 29.06
N ARG A 371 -52.39 -10.57 30.04
CA ARG A 371 -51.34 -10.25 31.02
C ARG A 371 -51.54 -11.09 32.28
N TYR A 372 -50.41 -11.62 32.79
CA TYR A 372 -50.42 -12.41 34.04
C TYR A 372 -49.32 -11.89 34.95
N SER A 373 -49.56 -11.93 36.25
CA SER A 373 -48.56 -11.69 37.26
C SER A 373 -48.05 -13.05 37.75
N ILE A 374 -46.75 -13.27 37.75
CA ILE A 374 -46.13 -14.47 38.33
C ILE A 374 -46.18 -14.34 39.84
N GLN A 375 -46.92 -15.24 40.49
CA GLN A 375 -47.06 -15.29 41.95
C GLN A 375 -45.92 -16.10 42.59
N GLN A 376 -45.53 -17.19 41.96
CA GLN A 376 -44.45 -18.08 42.39
C GLN A 376 -43.63 -18.53 41.18
N TYR A 377 -42.33 -18.68 41.39
CA TYR A 377 -41.44 -19.15 40.36
C TYR A 377 -40.52 -20.24 40.91
N SER A 378 -40.46 -21.35 40.21
CA SER A 378 -39.47 -22.39 40.37
C SER A 378 -38.84 -22.77 39.02
N ALA A 379 -37.75 -23.56 39.06
CA ALA A 379 -37.16 -24.06 37.83
C ALA A 379 -38.11 -24.92 36.99
N ASP A 380 -39.06 -25.61 37.64
CA ASP A 380 -39.94 -26.59 36.97
C ASP A 380 -41.35 -26.10 36.72
N ASN A 381 -41.83 -25.08 37.47
CA ASN A 381 -43.15 -24.50 37.30
C ASN A 381 -43.23 -23.06 37.75
N ILE A 382 -44.23 -22.37 37.21
CA ILE A 382 -44.62 -21.04 37.62
C ILE A 382 -46.10 -21.04 38.01
N VAL A 383 -46.45 -20.21 39.00
CA VAL A 383 -47.85 -19.92 39.34
C VAL A 383 -48.17 -18.50 38.87
N VAL A 384 -49.17 -18.35 38.08
CA VAL A 384 -49.57 -17.05 37.53
C VAL A 384 -51.00 -16.69 37.87
N TRP A 385 -51.30 -15.41 37.85
CA TRP A 385 -52.68 -14.86 37.97
C TRP A 385 -52.97 -13.86 36.86
N ARG A 386 -54.08 -13.99 36.17
CA ARG A 386 -54.49 -13.06 35.10
C ARG A 386 -54.71 -11.68 35.65
N LEU A 387 -54.31 -10.69 34.88
CA LEU A 387 -54.48 -9.27 35.24
C LEU A 387 -55.56 -8.62 34.34
N LEU A 388 -56.38 -7.79 35.00
CA LEU A 388 -57.29 -6.84 34.32
C LEU A 388 -56.45 -5.71 33.67
N SER A 389 -57.06 -4.90 32.78
CA SER A 389 -56.47 -3.73 32.13
C SER A 389 -55.86 -2.73 33.10
N ASN A 390 -56.49 -2.58 34.32
CA ASN A 390 -56.01 -1.73 35.39
C ASN A 390 -54.82 -2.30 36.20
N GLY A 391 -54.32 -3.50 35.84
CA GLY A 391 -53.20 -4.19 36.50
C GLY A 391 -53.55 -4.91 37.79
N GLN A 392 -54.83 -4.97 38.19
CA GLN A 392 -55.28 -5.78 39.34
C GLN A 392 -55.51 -7.23 38.94
N ASN A 393 -55.43 -8.12 39.89
CA ASN A 393 -55.78 -9.51 39.67
C ASN A 393 -57.24 -9.65 39.26
N ASP A 394 -57.50 -10.43 38.24
CA ASP A 394 -58.83 -10.72 37.74
C ASP A 394 -59.53 -11.72 38.66
N PRO A 395 -60.55 -11.31 39.39
CA PRO A 395 -61.24 -12.19 40.35
C PRO A 395 -62.04 -13.30 39.68
N ASP A 396 -62.42 -13.11 38.40
CA ASP A 396 -63.26 -14.05 37.67
C ASP A 396 -62.43 -15.08 36.88
N TRP A 397 -61.11 -14.95 36.89
CA TRP A 397 -60.23 -15.89 36.22
C TRP A 397 -60.20 -17.25 36.95
N LYS A 398 -60.70 -18.29 36.26
CA LYS A 398 -60.77 -19.69 36.78
C LYS A 398 -59.49 -20.49 36.58
N GLY A 399 -58.40 -19.87 36.01
CA GLY A 399 -57.19 -20.58 35.66
C GLY A 399 -57.18 -21.04 34.20
N PHE A 400 -56.11 -21.63 33.81
CA PHE A 400 -55.98 -22.32 32.49
C PHE A 400 -56.76 -23.62 32.53
N PRO A 401 -57.38 -24.04 31.43
CA PRO A 401 -57.82 -25.42 31.28
C PRO A 401 -56.63 -26.38 31.34
N GLN A 402 -56.85 -27.62 31.78
CA GLN A 402 -55.83 -28.64 31.74
C GLN A 402 -55.48 -28.99 30.31
N VAL A 403 -54.35 -28.49 29.87
CA VAL A 403 -53.88 -28.66 28.48
C VAL A 403 -52.38 -28.74 28.45
N THR A 404 -51.84 -29.52 27.51
CA THR A 404 -50.42 -29.57 27.20
C THR A 404 -50.23 -29.06 25.78
N SER A 405 -49.43 -28.04 25.64
CA SER A 405 -49.13 -27.43 24.35
C SER A 405 -47.64 -27.54 24.03
N SER A 406 -47.32 -27.78 22.76
CA SER A 406 -45.91 -27.78 22.31
C SER A 406 -45.34 -26.40 22.45
N GLU A 407 -44.04 -26.30 22.66
CA GLU A 407 -43.31 -25.02 22.72
C GLU A 407 -43.55 -24.17 21.45
N ALA A 408 -43.72 -24.81 20.31
CA ALA A 408 -43.97 -24.12 19.02
C ALA A 408 -45.32 -23.38 19.00
N THR A 409 -46.28 -23.79 19.82
CA THR A 409 -47.64 -23.24 19.85
C THR A 409 -47.89 -22.29 21.03
N VAL A 410 -47.00 -22.23 22.00
CA VAL A 410 -47.11 -21.35 23.16
C VAL A 410 -46.18 -20.12 22.95
N THR A 411 -46.74 -18.93 23.02
CA THR A 411 -45.97 -17.70 22.95
C THR A 411 -45.92 -17.07 24.35
N PHE A 412 -44.75 -16.97 24.90
CA PHE A 412 -44.48 -16.23 26.12
C PHE A 412 -43.94 -14.85 25.77
N ASN A 413 -44.78 -13.82 25.88
CA ASN A 413 -44.43 -12.42 25.71
C ASN A 413 -44.56 -11.70 27.05
N GLY A 414 -43.48 -11.21 27.58
CA GLY A 414 -43.48 -10.50 28.86
C GLY A 414 -42.27 -10.89 29.67
N GLY A 415 -41.66 -9.95 30.29
CA GLY A 415 -40.29 -10.07 30.67
C GLY A 415 -39.38 -9.72 29.47
N THR A 416 -38.16 -9.40 29.69
CA THR A 416 -37.22 -9.12 28.58
C THR A 416 -36.75 -10.47 28.01
N VAL A 417 -37.12 -10.79 26.78
CA VAL A 417 -36.56 -11.94 26.07
C VAL A 417 -35.13 -11.63 25.71
N TYR A 418 -34.21 -12.53 25.99
CA TYR A 418 -32.80 -12.38 25.65
C TYR A 418 -32.37 -13.47 24.71
N GLY A 419 -31.63 -13.12 23.68
CA GLY A 419 -30.87 -14.06 22.87
C GLY A 419 -29.71 -14.64 23.65
N GLU A 420 -29.09 -15.68 23.09
CA GLU A 420 -27.86 -16.24 23.65
C GLU A 420 -26.70 -15.23 23.56
N TRP A 421 -25.77 -15.34 24.47
CA TRP A 421 -24.54 -14.59 24.38
C TRP A 421 -23.68 -15.11 23.22
N SER A 422 -23.18 -14.20 22.41
CA SER A 422 -22.11 -14.52 21.45
C SER A 422 -20.90 -15.11 22.20
N SER A 423 -20.00 -15.72 21.46
CA SER A 423 -18.65 -16.00 21.96
C SER A 423 -17.99 -14.72 22.47
N GLU A 424 -17.08 -14.87 23.41
CA GLU A 424 -16.37 -13.75 24.02
C GLU A 424 -15.06 -13.50 23.25
N PHE A 425 -14.87 -12.25 22.77
CA PHE A 425 -13.71 -11.86 21.96
C PHE A 425 -12.89 -10.79 22.68
N VAL A 426 -11.57 -10.98 22.75
CA VAL A 426 -10.66 -9.99 23.28
C VAL A 426 -10.44 -8.93 22.21
N ALA A 427 -10.69 -7.65 22.56
CA ALA A 427 -10.65 -6.54 21.61
C ALA A 427 -9.23 -6.07 21.26
N THR A 428 -8.24 -6.40 22.08
CA THR A 428 -6.84 -5.97 21.89
C THR A 428 -5.96 -7.15 21.48
N PRO A 429 -4.95 -6.92 20.61
CA PRO A 429 -3.98 -7.95 20.27
C PRO A 429 -3.02 -8.23 21.43
N GLY A 430 -2.55 -9.44 21.55
CA GLY A 430 -1.53 -9.85 22.51
C GLY A 430 -1.84 -9.44 23.96
N LYS A 431 -0.91 -8.71 24.58
CA LYS A 431 -1.06 -8.17 25.95
C LYS A 431 -1.36 -6.66 25.98
N GLU A 432 -1.65 -6.06 24.82
CA GLU A 432 -1.96 -4.64 24.74
C GLU A 432 -3.24 -4.28 25.49
N THR A 433 -3.28 -3.04 25.99
CA THR A 433 -4.44 -2.50 26.70
C THR A 433 -5.03 -1.32 25.95
N THR A 434 -6.31 -1.07 26.15
CA THR A 434 -7.01 0.08 25.53
C THR A 434 -7.87 0.82 26.55
N THR A 435 -8.20 2.07 26.21
CA THR A 435 -9.18 2.88 26.94
C THR A 435 -10.47 3.11 26.13
N ALA A 436 -10.55 2.60 24.90
CA ALA A 436 -11.73 2.77 24.06
C ALA A 436 -11.90 1.58 23.10
N ILE A 437 -13.15 1.13 22.98
CA ILE A 437 -13.55 0.12 22.01
C ILE A 437 -14.66 0.67 21.13
N GLU A 438 -14.77 0.17 19.91
CA GLU A 438 -15.89 0.38 19.00
C GLU A 438 -16.49 -0.94 18.60
N ILE A 439 -17.83 -0.94 18.55
CA ILE A 439 -18.62 -2.09 18.17
C ILE A 439 -19.51 -1.67 17.02
N ASP A 440 -19.41 -2.34 15.88
CA ASP A 440 -20.25 -2.07 14.73
C ASP A 440 -21.41 -3.06 14.69
N PHE A 441 -22.62 -2.56 14.57
CA PHE A 441 -23.82 -3.33 14.30
C PHE A 441 -24.31 -3.00 12.91
N PHE A 442 -24.75 -4.02 12.17
CA PHE A 442 -25.23 -3.89 10.81
C PHE A 442 -26.59 -4.56 10.66
N PHE A 443 -27.49 -3.91 9.94
CA PHE A 443 -28.83 -4.37 9.64
C PHE A 443 -28.94 -4.60 8.13
N PRO A 444 -28.71 -5.82 7.66
CA PRO A 444 -28.58 -6.11 6.22
C PRO A 444 -29.89 -5.89 5.44
N ASN A 445 -31.03 -5.98 6.11
CA ASN A 445 -32.36 -5.82 5.52
C ASN A 445 -33.08 -4.56 6.05
N GLY A 446 -32.32 -3.63 6.68
CA GLY A 446 -32.91 -2.50 7.38
C GLY A 446 -33.50 -2.85 8.74
N LEU A 447 -34.23 -1.92 9.31
CA LEU A 447 -35.00 -2.06 10.56
C LEU A 447 -36.36 -1.39 10.36
N GLY A 448 -37.43 -2.17 10.27
CA GLY A 448 -38.75 -1.66 9.97
C GLY A 448 -39.83 -2.74 9.96
N TYR A 449 -41.08 -2.32 10.08
CA TYR A 449 -42.24 -3.18 9.96
C TYR A 449 -43.05 -2.77 8.71
N ILE A 450 -43.32 -3.72 7.82
CA ILE A 450 -44.12 -3.55 6.60
C ILE A 450 -45.57 -3.83 6.93
N ARG A 451 -46.44 -2.85 6.81
CA ARG A 451 -47.90 -3.02 6.98
C ARG A 451 -48.51 -3.69 5.73
N ASP A 452 -49.73 -4.19 5.86
CA ASP A 452 -50.44 -4.84 4.76
C ASP A 452 -50.67 -3.93 3.56
N ASN A 453 -50.76 -2.62 3.78
CA ASN A 453 -50.82 -1.60 2.72
C ASN A 453 -49.49 -1.24 2.09
N GLY A 454 -48.39 -1.88 2.52
CA GLY A 454 -47.03 -1.65 2.01
C GLY A 454 -46.26 -0.53 2.70
N ASP A 455 -46.86 0.22 3.63
CA ASP A 455 -46.19 1.27 4.37
C ASP A 455 -45.16 0.67 5.36
N VAL A 456 -44.00 1.30 5.45
CA VAL A 456 -42.95 0.90 6.41
C VAL A 456 -43.08 1.75 7.67
N THR A 457 -43.22 1.09 8.80
CA THR A 457 -43.34 1.74 10.11
C THR A 457 -42.20 1.34 11.02
N THR A 458 -42.12 2.00 12.16
CA THR A 458 -41.07 1.85 13.15
C THR A 458 -41.00 0.43 13.72
N GLN A 459 -39.80 -0.14 13.69
CA GLN A 459 -39.40 -1.34 14.40
C GLN A 459 -38.34 -1.03 15.43
N ARG A 460 -38.41 -1.67 16.60
CA ARG A 460 -37.45 -1.47 17.71
C ARG A 460 -36.80 -2.79 18.08
N LEU A 461 -35.47 -2.69 18.37
CA LEU A 461 -34.64 -3.83 18.74
C LEU A 461 -33.66 -3.42 19.83
N GLY A 462 -33.38 -4.28 20.79
CA GLY A 462 -32.38 -4.07 21.85
C GLY A 462 -31.14 -4.96 21.69
N ILE A 463 -30.02 -4.44 22.18
CA ILE A 463 -28.75 -5.17 22.30
C ILE A 463 -28.18 -4.98 23.69
N GLU A 464 -27.70 -6.06 24.30
CA GLU A 464 -26.83 -6.01 25.47
C GLU A 464 -25.38 -6.28 25.07
N ILE A 465 -24.49 -5.38 25.51
CA ILE A 465 -23.06 -5.48 25.36
C ILE A 465 -22.48 -5.73 26.74
N GLN A 466 -21.70 -6.78 26.90
CA GLN A 466 -20.95 -7.02 28.13
C GLN A 466 -19.45 -7.00 27.84
N TYR A 467 -18.72 -6.31 28.70
CA TYR A 467 -17.27 -6.36 28.66
C TYR A 467 -16.69 -6.56 30.07
N ARG A 468 -15.52 -7.19 30.11
CA ARG A 468 -14.69 -7.34 31.31
C ARG A 468 -13.22 -7.29 30.93
N ASN A 469 -12.33 -7.21 31.90
CA ASN A 469 -10.93 -7.45 31.63
C ASN A 469 -10.71 -8.95 31.30
N ALA A 470 -9.99 -9.21 30.21
CA ALA A 470 -9.64 -10.59 29.80
C ALA A 470 -8.84 -11.36 30.88
N ASP A 471 -8.08 -10.61 31.70
CA ASP A 471 -7.29 -11.17 32.81
C ASP A 471 -8.13 -11.45 34.06
N GLY A 472 -9.44 -11.21 34.02
CA GLY A 472 -10.41 -11.44 35.11
C GLY A 472 -11.04 -10.14 35.62
N GLY A 473 -12.11 -10.27 36.38
CA GLY A 473 -12.82 -9.14 36.99
C GLY A 473 -14.31 -9.10 36.69
N PRO A 474 -15.03 -8.12 37.25
CA PRO A 474 -16.47 -7.99 37.07
C PRO A 474 -16.83 -7.63 35.63
N ARG A 475 -18.03 -8.03 35.22
CA ARG A 475 -18.60 -7.65 33.92
C ARG A 475 -19.37 -6.35 34.05
N THR A 476 -19.16 -5.48 33.11
CA THR A 476 -19.98 -4.27 32.90
C THR A 476 -20.96 -4.53 31.76
N THR A 477 -22.23 -4.24 31.98
CA THR A 477 -23.30 -4.43 31.01
C THR A 477 -23.84 -3.09 30.54
N ILE A 478 -23.95 -2.92 29.25
CA ILE A 478 -24.53 -1.75 28.58
C ILE A 478 -25.67 -2.25 27.70
N ARG A 479 -26.83 -1.62 27.82
CA ARG A 479 -27.98 -1.92 26.98
C ARG A 479 -28.25 -0.76 26.02
N LYS A 480 -28.42 -1.06 24.74
CA LYS A 480 -28.74 -0.13 23.67
C LYS A 480 -30.02 -0.55 22.98
N TRP A 481 -30.79 0.46 22.56
CA TRP A 481 -32.02 0.29 21.81
C TRP A 481 -31.90 1.00 20.48
N TYR A 482 -32.27 0.29 19.40
CA TYR A 482 -32.27 0.79 18.04
C TYR A 482 -33.70 0.81 17.53
N GLU A 483 -34.04 1.89 16.84
CA GLU A 483 -35.38 2.13 16.33
C GLU A 483 -35.28 2.81 14.97
N ASN A 484 -35.94 2.26 13.95
CA ASN A 484 -35.94 2.81 12.60
C ASN A 484 -37.19 2.32 11.82
N TRP A 485 -37.41 2.90 10.63
CA TRP A 485 -38.52 2.57 9.72
C TRP A 485 -38.03 2.45 8.27
N THR A 486 -36.92 1.73 8.04
CA THR A 486 -36.32 1.62 6.71
C THR A 486 -36.05 0.17 6.34
N LEU A 487 -36.13 -0.12 5.04
CA LEU A 487 -35.73 -1.40 4.43
C LEU A 487 -34.32 -1.33 3.85
N ASP A 488 -33.71 -0.14 3.81
CA ASP A 488 -32.33 0.02 3.35
C ASP A 488 -31.36 -0.57 4.36
N GLN A 489 -30.21 -1.00 3.86
CA GLN A 489 -29.11 -1.41 4.72
C GLN A 489 -28.65 -0.24 5.57
N ILE A 490 -28.52 -0.45 6.86
CA ILE A 490 -28.11 0.56 7.84
C ILE A 490 -27.12 -0.04 8.84
N GLY A 491 -26.31 0.83 9.45
CA GLY A 491 -25.35 0.43 10.46
C GLY A 491 -25.18 1.46 11.55
N VAL A 492 -24.60 1.02 12.66
CA VAL A 492 -24.30 1.85 13.85
C VAL A 492 -22.97 1.45 14.42
N THR A 493 -22.15 2.41 14.77
CA THR A 493 -20.93 2.22 15.55
C THR A 493 -21.12 2.73 16.96
N GLU A 494 -21.07 1.84 17.95
CA GLU A 494 -21.09 2.18 19.38
C GLU A 494 -19.66 2.37 19.88
N SER A 495 -19.35 3.59 20.32
CA SER A 495 -18.05 3.90 20.93
C SER A 495 -18.20 3.84 22.46
N ILE A 496 -17.36 3.02 23.09
CA ILE A 496 -17.39 2.76 24.54
C ILE A 496 -16.05 3.09 25.13
N SER A 497 -16.03 4.02 26.09
CA SER A 497 -14.85 4.26 26.93
C SER A 497 -14.76 3.18 28.00
N VAL A 498 -13.60 2.58 28.14
CA VAL A 498 -13.30 1.55 29.15
C VAL A 498 -12.11 1.98 29.99
N PRO A 499 -12.01 1.53 31.25
CA PRO A 499 -10.76 1.68 31.99
C PRO A 499 -9.61 1.05 31.22
N GLN A 500 -8.37 1.49 31.43
CA GLN A 500 -7.22 0.90 30.77
C GLN A 500 -7.09 -0.59 31.09
N MET A 501 -7.48 -1.44 30.15
CA MET A 501 -7.54 -2.90 30.32
C MET A 501 -7.49 -3.61 28.95
N ARG A 502 -7.52 -4.91 28.99
CA ARG A 502 -7.73 -5.81 27.85
C ARG A 502 -9.23 -6.19 27.79
N PRO A 503 -10.07 -5.46 27.07
CA PRO A 503 -11.51 -5.74 27.08
C PRO A 503 -11.81 -7.06 26.37
N SER A 504 -12.49 -7.96 27.06
CA SER A 504 -13.12 -9.13 26.48
C SER A 504 -14.61 -8.84 26.37
N VAL A 505 -15.16 -8.89 25.17
CA VAL A 505 -16.48 -8.38 24.79
C VAL A 505 -17.34 -9.51 24.29
N ARG A 506 -18.60 -9.50 24.71
CA ARG A 506 -19.66 -10.34 24.15
C ARG A 506 -20.97 -9.54 24.04
N VAL A 507 -21.80 -9.94 23.11
CA VAL A 507 -23.06 -9.24 22.85
C VAL A 507 -24.20 -10.25 22.76
N ARG A 508 -25.43 -9.78 23.01
CA ARG A 508 -26.64 -10.52 22.76
C ARG A 508 -27.79 -9.61 22.36
N ARG A 509 -28.74 -10.19 21.64
CA ARG A 509 -29.98 -9.52 21.29
C ARG A 509 -30.90 -9.41 22.55
N VAL A 510 -31.66 -8.33 22.60
CA VAL A 510 -32.75 -8.08 23.56
C VAL A 510 -34.03 -7.87 22.78
N GLY A 511 -35.04 -8.67 23.09
CA GLY A 511 -36.30 -8.77 22.37
C GLY A 511 -36.32 -9.98 21.42
N ALA A 512 -37.50 -10.53 21.20
CA ALA A 512 -37.69 -11.69 20.32
C ALA A 512 -37.29 -11.37 18.88
N SER A 513 -36.73 -12.33 18.16
CA SER A 513 -36.59 -12.25 16.71
C SER A 513 -37.96 -12.42 16.09
N ALA A 514 -38.24 -11.58 15.08
CA ALA A 514 -39.51 -11.70 14.38
C ALA A 514 -39.48 -12.95 13.47
N THR A 515 -40.63 -13.66 13.47
CA THR A 515 -40.85 -14.79 12.56
C THR A 515 -41.55 -14.37 11.28
N SER A 516 -42.18 -13.20 11.30
CA SER A 516 -42.89 -12.66 10.12
C SER A 516 -41.93 -12.02 9.11
N THR A 517 -42.16 -12.28 7.84
CA THR A 517 -41.44 -11.64 6.73
C THR A 517 -41.70 -10.14 6.62
N GLN A 518 -42.76 -9.63 7.21
CA GLN A 518 -43.11 -8.22 7.28
C GLN A 518 -42.19 -7.42 8.23
N VAL A 519 -41.57 -8.07 9.21
CA VAL A 519 -40.67 -7.43 10.14
C VAL A 519 -39.22 -7.61 9.67
N LYS A 520 -38.51 -6.50 9.52
CA LYS A 520 -37.08 -6.47 9.23
C LYS A 520 -36.36 -6.07 10.50
N ASP A 521 -35.78 -7.05 11.18
CA ASP A 521 -35.07 -6.85 12.46
C ASP A 521 -33.83 -7.73 12.61
N THR A 522 -33.32 -8.23 11.49
CA THR A 522 -32.05 -8.94 11.47
C THR A 522 -30.93 -7.99 11.81
N ILE A 523 -30.10 -8.34 12.78
CA ILE A 523 -28.94 -7.57 13.20
C ILE A 523 -27.70 -8.46 13.23
N GLN A 524 -26.58 -7.91 12.82
CA GLN A 524 -25.28 -8.57 12.84
C GLN A 524 -24.28 -7.77 13.68
N TRP A 525 -23.50 -8.45 14.50
CA TRP A 525 -22.30 -7.88 15.08
C TRP A 525 -21.21 -7.86 14.02
N TYR A 526 -21.01 -6.69 13.42
CA TYR A 526 -20.24 -6.52 12.18
C TYR A 526 -18.77 -6.18 12.41
N GLY A 527 -18.42 -5.64 13.58
CA GLY A 527 -17.03 -5.30 13.91
C GLY A 527 -16.81 -5.07 15.39
N LEU A 528 -15.59 -5.41 15.83
CA LEU A 528 -15.07 -5.07 17.14
C LEU A 528 -13.69 -4.43 16.93
N LYS A 529 -13.51 -3.23 17.48
CA LYS A 529 -12.26 -2.47 17.33
C LYS A 529 -11.80 -1.95 18.68
N SER A 530 -10.50 -1.84 18.86
CA SER A 530 -9.89 -1.22 20.05
C SER A 530 -8.87 -0.18 19.64
N ARG A 531 -8.86 0.96 20.35
CA ARG A 531 -7.89 2.02 20.14
C ARG A 531 -6.58 1.68 20.84
N LEU A 532 -5.54 1.51 20.05
CA LEU A 532 -4.19 1.25 20.55
C LEU A 532 -3.40 2.55 20.68
N ARG A 533 -2.28 2.46 21.39
CA ARG A 533 -1.36 3.59 21.52
C ARG A 533 -0.78 3.94 20.14
N THR A 534 -0.80 5.20 19.79
CA THR A 534 -0.36 5.72 18.50
C THR A 534 0.75 6.74 18.68
N ARG A 535 1.64 6.84 17.71
CA ARG A 535 2.63 7.92 17.67
C ARG A 535 1.96 9.25 17.44
N THR A 536 2.40 10.26 18.17
CA THR A 536 1.93 11.63 18.03
C THR A 536 2.79 12.47 17.07
N SER A 537 3.88 11.91 16.55
CA SER A 537 4.74 12.61 15.60
C SER A 537 5.59 11.63 14.79
N TYR A 538 5.90 12.02 13.56
CA TYR A 538 6.78 11.30 12.63
C TYR A 538 7.93 12.23 12.19
N PRO A 539 9.07 12.28 12.92
CA PRO A 539 10.10 13.29 12.72
C PRO A 539 10.75 13.33 11.33
N ARG A 540 10.71 12.20 10.60
CA ARG A 540 11.40 12.07 9.31
C ARG A 540 10.47 11.93 8.11
N TRP A 541 9.15 11.84 8.31
CA TRP A 541 8.21 11.47 7.27
C TRP A 541 7.15 12.54 7.07
N THR A 542 6.82 12.79 5.82
CA THR A 542 5.58 13.47 5.46
C THR A 542 4.45 12.45 5.43
N THR A 543 3.37 12.76 6.11
CA THR A 543 2.23 11.88 6.26
C THR A 543 0.94 12.56 5.79
N MET A 544 -0.07 11.77 5.52
CA MET A 544 -1.39 12.22 5.10
C MET A 544 -2.45 11.54 5.94
N ALA A 545 -3.34 12.33 6.53
CA ALA A 545 -4.58 11.83 7.09
C ALA A 545 -5.71 12.08 6.09
N ALA A 546 -6.56 11.09 5.88
CA ALA A 546 -7.70 11.24 5.00
C ALA A 546 -8.95 10.62 5.61
N LYS A 547 -10.08 11.21 5.25
CA LYS A 547 -11.43 10.80 5.64
C LYS A 547 -12.31 10.80 4.42
N LEU A 548 -12.95 9.67 4.14
CA LEU A 548 -13.79 9.46 2.98
C LEU A 548 -15.14 8.88 3.40
N ARG A 549 -16.22 9.38 2.81
CA ARG A 549 -17.54 8.76 2.92
C ARG A 549 -17.61 7.55 1.99
N VAL A 550 -17.85 6.39 2.58
CA VAL A 550 -17.98 5.12 1.86
C VAL A 550 -19.38 4.99 1.28
N GLY A 551 -19.47 4.53 0.04
CA GLY A 551 -20.74 4.40 -0.68
C GLY A 551 -21.14 5.66 -1.46
N GLY A 552 -22.25 5.63 -2.15
CA GLY A 552 -22.73 6.74 -2.98
C GLY A 552 -21.90 6.93 -4.25
N ARG A 553 -21.04 7.96 -4.32
CA ARG A 553 -20.25 8.31 -5.51
C ARG A 553 -18.94 7.53 -5.65
N LEU A 554 -18.45 6.94 -4.55
CA LEU A 554 -17.22 6.14 -4.54
C LEU A 554 -17.55 4.66 -4.53
N GLY A 555 -17.20 3.96 -5.61
CA GLY A 555 -17.27 2.48 -5.64
C GLY A 555 -16.23 1.87 -4.69
N ALA A 556 -16.51 0.68 -4.16
CA ALA A 556 -15.63 -0.02 -3.21
C ALA A 556 -14.19 -0.23 -3.71
N GLN A 557 -13.96 -0.23 -5.02
CA GLN A 557 -12.63 -0.33 -5.63
C GLN A 557 -11.82 0.98 -5.57
N SER A 558 -12.49 2.13 -5.47
CA SER A 558 -11.83 3.44 -5.47
C SER A 558 -11.32 3.86 -4.09
N GLU A 559 -11.82 3.26 -3.03
CA GLU A 559 -11.50 3.63 -1.65
C GLU A 559 -10.01 3.46 -1.29
N ASN A 560 -9.32 2.52 -1.94
CA ASN A 560 -7.91 2.22 -1.71
C ASN A 560 -7.00 2.83 -2.79
N GLN A 561 -7.47 3.82 -3.55
CA GLN A 561 -6.72 4.40 -4.67
C GLN A 561 -6.37 5.87 -4.44
N ILE A 562 -6.19 6.28 -3.19
CA ILE A 562 -5.73 7.63 -2.91
C ILE A 562 -4.29 7.77 -3.35
N ASN A 563 -4.03 8.77 -4.15
CA ASN A 563 -2.70 9.07 -4.63
C ASN A 563 -2.41 10.56 -4.58
N VAL A 564 -1.14 10.87 -4.53
CA VAL A 564 -0.63 12.24 -4.51
C VAL A 564 0.49 12.37 -5.53
N VAL A 565 0.53 13.49 -6.26
CA VAL A 565 1.73 13.87 -6.99
C VAL A 565 2.50 14.85 -6.13
N ALA A 566 3.66 14.42 -5.66
CA ALA A 566 4.47 15.15 -4.70
C ALA A 566 5.81 15.56 -5.32
N THR A 567 6.29 16.75 -4.96
CA THR A 567 7.63 17.23 -5.34
C THR A 567 8.50 17.30 -4.10
N ARG A 568 9.65 16.64 -4.16
CA ARG A 568 10.61 16.63 -3.05
C ARG A 568 11.15 18.02 -2.77
N MET A 569 11.28 18.37 -1.48
CA MET A 569 11.91 19.63 -1.07
C MET A 569 13.33 19.35 -0.57
N LEU A 570 14.31 19.95 -1.23
CA LEU A 570 15.74 19.88 -0.90
C LEU A 570 16.41 21.26 -1.09
N PRO A 571 17.57 21.50 -0.49
CA PRO A 571 18.43 22.62 -0.86
C PRO A 571 18.85 22.51 -2.33
N VAL A 572 18.79 23.62 -3.05
CA VAL A 572 19.13 23.73 -4.47
C VAL A 572 20.46 24.48 -4.62
N LEU A 573 21.33 23.98 -5.51
CA LEU A 573 22.60 24.60 -5.82
C LEU A 573 22.38 25.93 -6.56
N GLN A 574 22.99 27.00 -6.04
CA GLN A 574 22.95 28.34 -6.65
C GLN A 574 24.18 28.57 -7.54
N SER A 575 24.10 29.54 -8.42
CA SER A 575 25.20 29.89 -9.36
C SER A 575 26.48 30.34 -8.65
N ASP A 576 26.36 30.85 -7.42
CA ASP A 576 27.50 31.25 -6.59
C ASP A 576 28.15 30.07 -5.85
N GLY A 577 27.63 28.84 -6.03
CA GLY A 577 28.13 27.64 -5.36
C GLY A 577 27.51 27.40 -3.98
N THR A 578 26.62 28.25 -3.50
CA THR A 578 25.93 28.06 -2.21
C THR A 578 24.65 27.22 -2.36
N TRP A 579 24.15 26.69 -1.25
CA TRP A 579 22.92 25.93 -1.21
C TRP A 579 21.80 26.75 -0.59
N SER A 580 20.64 26.77 -1.26
CA SER A 580 19.45 27.46 -0.76
C SER A 580 18.86 26.79 0.48
N ALA A 581 17.88 27.43 1.13
CA ALA A 581 16.93 26.72 1.98
C ALA A 581 16.18 25.65 1.18
N PRO A 582 15.64 24.58 1.82
CA PRO A 582 14.87 23.55 1.14
C PRO A 582 13.69 24.13 0.36
N GLN A 583 13.60 23.82 -0.90
CA GLN A 583 12.53 24.21 -1.81
C GLN A 583 12.16 23.06 -2.75
N PRO A 584 10.98 23.08 -3.36
CA PRO A 584 10.58 22.03 -4.30
C PRO A 584 11.57 21.94 -5.44
N THR A 585 12.13 20.77 -5.68
CA THR A 585 13.16 20.61 -6.71
C THR A 585 13.09 19.26 -7.39
N ARG A 586 13.52 19.26 -8.64
CA ARG A 586 13.79 18.10 -9.48
C ARG A 586 15.27 18.05 -9.90
N ASP A 587 16.12 18.91 -9.31
CA ASP A 587 17.51 19.11 -9.72
C ASP A 587 18.37 17.91 -9.34
N ILE A 588 19.13 17.42 -10.30
CA ILE A 588 20.02 16.25 -10.14
C ILE A 588 21.06 16.51 -9.06
N SER A 589 21.63 17.72 -9.02
CA SER A 589 22.64 18.13 -8.03
C SER A 589 22.11 18.08 -6.60
N ALA A 590 20.85 18.53 -6.39
CA ALA A 590 20.20 18.50 -5.07
C ALA A 590 20.07 17.06 -4.56
N PHE A 591 19.72 16.13 -5.43
CA PHE A 591 19.64 14.71 -5.08
C PHE A 591 21.02 14.08 -4.89
N ALA A 592 22.01 14.41 -5.71
CA ALA A 592 23.37 13.92 -5.52
C ALA A 592 23.91 14.28 -4.13
N ARG A 593 23.72 15.54 -3.70
CA ARG A 593 24.08 16.00 -2.37
C ARG A 593 23.29 15.26 -1.27
N TYR A 594 21.98 15.16 -1.44
CA TYR A 594 21.12 14.47 -0.47
C TYR A 594 21.54 13.01 -0.28
N ILE A 595 21.80 12.29 -1.39
CA ILE A 595 22.24 10.91 -1.34
C ILE A 595 23.57 10.78 -0.61
N THR A 596 24.56 11.59 -0.94
CA THR A 596 25.88 11.56 -0.29
C THR A 596 25.82 11.92 1.19
N ALA A 597 25.01 12.92 1.56
CA ALA A 597 24.80 13.30 2.96
C ALA A 597 24.11 12.18 3.77
N SER A 598 23.18 11.44 3.16
CA SER A 598 22.45 10.37 3.85
C SER A 598 23.32 9.17 4.22
N ILE A 599 24.45 8.98 3.52
CA ILE A 599 25.44 7.95 3.82
C ILE A 599 26.60 8.46 4.70
N GLY A 600 26.48 9.68 5.21
CA GLY A 600 27.42 10.26 6.15
C GLY A 600 28.61 11.02 5.51
N TYR A 601 28.55 11.24 4.18
CA TYR A 601 29.53 12.10 3.51
C TYR A 601 29.12 13.56 3.61
N SER A 602 30.10 14.44 3.55
CA SER A 602 29.90 15.90 3.53
C SER A 602 30.00 16.43 2.10
N ASP A 603 29.70 17.73 1.92
CA ASP A 603 29.89 18.43 0.65
C ASP A 603 31.34 18.39 0.16
N LEU A 604 32.32 18.21 1.06
CA LEU A 604 33.74 18.05 0.73
C LEU A 604 34.07 16.73 -0.01
N ASN A 605 33.17 15.78 -0.02
CA ASN A 605 33.33 14.51 -0.74
C ASN A 605 32.76 14.58 -2.17
N LEU A 606 32.12 15.70 -2.52
CA LEU A 606 31.61 15.97 -3.87
C LEU A 606 32.61 16.88 -4.62
N ASP A 607 32.84 16.63 -5.90
CA ASP A 607 33.50 17.57 -6.79
C ASP A 607 32.58 18.77 -7.03
N ALA A 608 32.75 19.82 -6.23
CA ALA A 608 31.87 20.98 -6.19
C ALA A 608 31.89 21.78 -7.51
N ASP A 609 33.09 21.89 -8.16
CA ASP A 609 33.22 22.66 -9.38
C ASP A 609 32.56 21.95 -10.55
N GLU A 610 32.79 20.65 -10.70
CA GLU A 610 32.16 19.87 -11.77
C GLU A 610 30.66 19.75 -11.56
N LEU A 611 30.22 19.55 -10.31
CA LEU A 611 28.78 19.50 -9.98
C LEU A 611 28.08 20.83 -10.33
N ARG A 612 28.71 21.97 -10.04
CA ARG A 612 28.17 23.30 -10.39
C ARG A 612 28.11 23.49 -11.92
N ARG A 613 29.19 23.17 -12.62
CA ARG A 613 29.24 23.23 -14.10
C ARG A 613 28.12 22.41 -14.72
N LEU A 614 27.93 21.20 -14.26
CA LEU A 614 26.88 20.30 -14.78
C LEU A 614 25.48 20.72 -14.36
N ASP A 615 25.32 21.26 -13.16
CA ASP A 615 24.01 21.77 -12.69
C ASP A 615 23.48 22.90 -13.60
N GLU A 616 24.37 23.81 -14.04
CA GLU A 616 24.02 24.85 -15.00
C GLU A 616 23.58 24.24 -16.36
N ILE A 617 24.27 23.22 -16.84
CA ILE A 617 23.96 22.52 -18.09
C ILE A 617 22.61 21.78 -17.94
N TRP A 618 22.44 21.05 -16.86
CA TRP A 618 21.18 20.30 -16.58
C TRP A 618 19.98 21.25 -16.49
N LYS A 619 20.12 22.36 -15.80
CA LYS A 619 19.05 23.37 -15.69
C LYS A 619 18.73 24.01 -17.04
N ALA A 620 19.75 24.36 -17.81
CA ALA A 620 19.58 24.93 -19.16
C ALA A 620 18.90 23.94 -20.12
N GLY A 621 19.23 22.63 -20.02
CA GLY A 621 18.65 21.56 -20.84
C GLY A 621 17.28 21.05 -20.32
N GLY A 622 16.80 21.56 -19.19
CA GLY A 622 15.59 21.03 -18.53
C GLY A 622 15.75 19.60 -18.04
N GLU A 623 16.96 19.18 -17.74
CA GLU A 623 17.29 17.83 -17.33
C GLU A 623 17.04 17.69 -15.82
N THR A 624 16.10 16.83 -15.45
CA THR A 624 15.62 16.68 -14.08
C THR A 624 15.56 15.21 -13.70
N LEU A 625 15.46 14.93 -12.39
CA LEU A 625 15.29 13.58 -11.86
C LEU A 625 13.89 13.42 -11.29
N ASP A 626 13.17 12.41 -11.75
CA ASP A 626 11.87 12.01 -11.20
C ASP A 626 11.83 10.50 -11.02
N HIS A 627 11.89 10.04 -9.78
CA HIS A 627 11.95 8.61 -9.49
C HIS A 627 11.40 8.29 -8.11
N VAL A 628 10.98 7.05 -7.92
CA VAL A 628 10.66 6.51 -6.59
C VAL A 628 11.65 5.41 -6.29
N TYR A 629 12.54 5.68 -5.35
CA TYR A 629 13.51 4.70 -4.87
C TYR A 629 12.85 3.74 -3.89
N ASP A 630 13.03 2.46 -4.15
CA ASP A 630 12.69 1.38 -3.26
C ASP A 630 14.00 0.79 -2.68
N LEU A 631 14.19 -0.49 -2.66
CA LEU A 631 15.44 -1.13 -2.25
C LEU A 631 16.55 -0.88 -3.27
N THR A 632 17.45 0.08 -2.99
CA THR A 632 18.59 0.39 -3.86
C THR A 632 19.83 0.76 -3.04
N THR A 633 21.01 0.73 -3.65
CA THR A 633 22.24 1.20 -3.03
C THR A 633 22.43 2.70 -3.30
N ALA A 634 23.21 3.40 -2.44
CA ALA A 634 23.54 4.80 -2.68
C ALA A 634 24.23 5.00 -4.04
N GLN A 635 25.09 4.06 -4.40
CA GLN A 635 25.79 4.06 -5.67
C GLN A 635 24.82 3.97 -6.86
N ASP A 636 23.87 3.03 -6.81
CA ASP A 636 22.90 2.86 -7.90
C ASP A 636 21.95 4.05 -7.98
N ALA A 637 21.62 4.66 -6.83
CA ALA A 637 20.82 5.87 -6.78
C ALA A 637 21.55 7.08 -7.41
N LEU A 638 22.84 7.24 -7.11
CA LEU A 638 23.65 8.29 -7.74
C LEU A 638 23.82 8.06 -9.24
N LYS A 639 24.08 6.82 -9.67
CA LYS A 639 24.14 6.46 -11.10
C LYS A 639 22.85 6.82 -11.82
N LEU A 640 21.71 6.45 -11.25
CA LEU A 640 20.40 6.75 -11.83
C LEU A 640 20.20 8.26 -11.93
N ALA A 641 20.54 9.00 -10.85
CA ALA A 641 20.41 10.45 -10.85
C ALA A 641 21.26 11.11 -11.94
N PHE A 642 22.52 10.71 -12.07
CA PHE A 642 23.41 11.30 -13.08
C PHE A 642 23.05 10.90 -14.51
N ARG A 643 22.61 9.66 -14.72
CA ARG A 643 22.14 9.19 -16.04
C ARG A 643 20.93 9.95 -16.55
N ALA A 644 20.05 10.43 -15.66
CA ALA A 644 18.96 11.32 -16.05
C ALA A 644 19.46 12.64 -16.70
N GLY A 645 20.71 13.02 -16.47
CA GLY A 645 21.41 14.17 -17.03
C GLY A 645 22.59 13.78 -17.94
N PHE A 646 22.54 12.69 -18.69
CA PHE A 646 23.59 12.21 -19.61
C PHE A 646 24.97 12.08 -18.95
N SER A 647 25.01 11.83 -17.65
CA SER A 647 26.24 11.77 -16.88
C SER A 647 26.41 10.42 -16.20
N GLU A 648 27.65 10.05 -15.95
CA GLU A 648 28.00 8.83 -15.23
C GLU A 648 28.66 9.17 -13.89
N LEU A 649 28.51 8.29 -12.92
CA LEU A 649 29.16 8.41 -11.63
C LEU A 649 30.61 7.94 -11.71
N THR A 650 31.54 8.78 -11.33
CA THR A 650 32.96 8.45 -11.17
C THR A 650 33.45 8.83 -9.77
N VAL A 651 34.61 8.29 -9.42
CA VAL A 651 35.34 8.71 -8.23
C VAL A 651 36.73 9.11 -8.69
N SER A 652 37.04 10.40 -8.61
CA SER A 652 38.32 10.95 -8.98
C SER A 652 38.93 11.65 -7.77
N HIS A 653 40.20 11.35 -7.48
CA HIS A 653 40.96 11.91 -6.34
C HIS A 653 40.24 11.79 -4.98
N GLY A 654 39.42 10.73 -4.81
CA GLY A 654 38.62 10.52 -3.59
C GLY A 654 37.31 11.31 -3.55
N LEU A 655 36.99 12.07 -4.58
CA LEU A 655 35.74 12.81 -4.69
C LEU A 655 34.74 12.07 -5.57
N ILE A 656 33.48 12.12 -5.17
CA ILE A 656 32.35 11.69 -5.98
C ILE A 656 32.13 12.75 -7.08
N ARG A 657 32.27 12.34 -8.33
CA ARG A 657 32.25 13.23 -9.47
C ARG A 657 31.30 12.72 -10.56
N PRO A 658 30.33 13.52 -10.98
CA PRO A 658 29.59 13.25 -12.21
C PRO A 658 30.47 13.59 -13.43
N VAL A 659 30.45 12.77 -14.45
CA VAL A 659 31.11 13.05 -15.72
C VAL A 659 30.08 12.94 -16.83
N ARG A 660 29.88 14.07 -17.55
CA ARG A 660 28.94 14.13 -18.66
C ARG A 660 29.61 13.75 -19.97
N ASP A 661 28.96 12.87 -20.71
CA ASP A 661 29.33 12.58 -22.10
C ASP A 661 28.73 13.66 -23.02
N ASP A 662 29.56 14.56 -23.51
CA ASP A 662 29.14 15.71 -24.27
C ASP A 662 30.14 16.07 -25.41
N VAL A 663 29.79 17.05 -26.23
CA VAL A 663 30.67 17.48 -27.33
C VAL A 663 32.01 17.97 -26.81
N ARG A 664 33.08 17.42 -27.35
CA ARG A 664 34.46 17.78 -27.02
C ARG A 664 35.08 18.55 -28.19
N THR A 665 35.80 19.60 -27.86
CA THR A 665 36.47 20.48 -28.84
C THR A 665 37.99 20.59 -28.65
N GLN A 666 38.48 20.23 -27.45
CA GLN A 666 39.88 20.33 -27.11
C GLN A 666 40.38 19.01 -26.57
N PHE A 667 41.51 18.54 -27.09
CA PHE A 667 42.17 17.35 -26.57
C PHE A 667 42.88 17.68 -25.25
N GLU A 668 42.88 16.70 -24.33
CA GLU A 668 43.49 16.83 -23.01
C GLU A 668 44.91 16.28 -23.00
N GLN A 669 45.08 15.00 -22.99
CA GLN A 669 46.36 14.28 -23.00
C GLN A 669 46.58 13.62 -24.36
N SER A 670 47.83 13.29 -24.71
CA SER A 670 48.14 12.56 -25.94
C SER A 670 48.83 11.22 -25.64
N TYR A 671 48.44 10.23 -26.40
CA TYR A 671 49.04 8.90 -26.31
C TYR A 671 49.57 8.47 -27.68
N SER A 672 50.85 8.00 -27.69
CA SER A 672 51.54 7.62 -28.87
C SER A 672 52.55 6.48 -28.56
N PRO A 673 53.12 5.79 -29.54
CA PRO A 673 54.17 4.82 -29.32
C PRO A 673 55.36 5.32 -28.51
N LEU A 674 55.58 6.65 -28.44
CA LEU A 674 56.66 7.23 -27.63
C LEU A 674 56.42 7.18 -26.13
N ASN A 675 55.14 7.10 -25.66
CA ASN A 675 54.78 6.97 -24.25
C ASN A 675 53.89 5.74 -23.96
N MET A 676 53.76 4.82 -24.94
CA MET A 676 53.08 3.55 -24.77
C MET A 676 54.05 2.44 -24.35
N THR A 677 53.72 1.68 -23.31
CA THR A 677 54.46 0.49 -22.90
C THR A 677 53.94 -0.79 -23.59
N LYS A 678 52.70 -0.74 -24.11
CA LYS A 678 52.10 -1.74 -24.96
C LYS A 678 51.52 -1.05 -26.19
N PRO A 679 51.70 -1.63 -27.37
CA PRO A 679 51.27 -1.00 -28.64
C PRO A 679 49.76 -0.80 -28.67
N LEU A 680 49.31 0.20 -29.40
CA LEU A 680 47.90 0.48 -29.67
C LEU A 680 47.29 -0.73 -30.40
N ARG A 681 46.20 -1.22 -29.90
CA ARG A 681 45.36 -2.23 -30.56
C ARG A 681 44.00 -1.64 -30.83
N GLU A 682 43.52 -1.72 -32.04
CA GLU A 682 42.23 -1.31 -32.49
C GLU A 682 41.35 -2.55 -32.72
N SER A 683 40.16 -2.55 -32.11
CA SER A 683 39.11 -3.53 -32.36
C SER A 683 37.92 -2.84 -33.01
N VAL A 684 37.55 -3.27 -34.18
CA VAL A 684 36.40 -2.74 -34.91
C VAL A 684 35.23 -3.73 -34.80
N SER A 685 34.08 -3.25 -34.34
CA SER A 685 32.86 -4.00 -34.29
C SER A 685 31.96 -3.63 -35.47
N PRO A 686 32.09 -4.33 -36.63
CA PRO A 686 31.28 -4.03 -37.79
C PRO A 686 29.81 -4.40 -37.49
N ARG A 687 28.89 -3.57 -38.00
CA ARG A 687 27.45 -3.83 -37.87
C ARG A 687 27.07 -5.13 -38.58
N LYS A 688 26.39 -6.01 -37.87
CA LYS A 688 25.89 -7.29 -38.39
C LYS A 688 24.43 -7.15 -38.79
N PRO A 689 23.91 -7.93 -39.77
CA PRO A 689 22.49 -7.89 -40.14
C PRO A 689 21.51 -8.18 -38.99
N MET A 690 21.99 -8.84 -37.93
CA MET A 690 21.19 -9.17 -36.75
C MET A 690 21.30 -8.16 -35.61
N ASP A 691 22.06 -7.10 -35.75
CA ASP A 691 22.16 -6.06 -34.74
C ASP A 691 20.87 -5.19 -34.73
N PRO A 692 20.54 -4.56 -33.61
CA PRO A 692 19.39 -3.68 -33.54
C PRO A 692 19.49 -2.53 -34.57
N ASP A 693 18.38 -2.25 -35.23
CA ASP A 693 18.21 -1.15 -36.17
C ASP A 693 17.38 0.01 -35.61
N GLY A 694 17.32 0.10 -34.30
CA GLY A 694 16.68 1.16 -33.55
C GLY A 694 16.69 0.89 -32.06
N VAL A 695 16.22 1.86 -31.28
CA VAL A 695 16.04 1.75 -29.83
C VAL A 695 14.59 2.10 -29.49
N GLU A 696 13.96 1.28 -28.66
CA GLU A 696 12.66 1.57 -28.05
C GLU A 696 12.87 1.88 -26.59
N VAL A 697 12.58 3.11 -26.19
CA VAL A 697 12.71 3.56 -24.81
C VAL A 697 11.37 3.47 -24.10
N GLU A 698 11.34 2.70 -23.03
CA GLU A 698 10.21 2.63 -22.10
C GLU A 698 10.45 3.60 -20.93
N TYR A 699 9.52 4.50 -20.67
CA TYR A 699 9.59 5.49 -19.60
C TYR A 699 8.22 5.70 -18.95
N ILE A 700 8.16 6.31 -17.77
CA ILE A 700 6.91 6.71 -17.11
C ILE A 700 6.58 8.15 -17.54
N ASP A 701 5.42 8.33 -18.13
CA ASP A 701 4.95 9.64 -18.56
C ASP A 701 4.43 10.49 -17.40
N ALA A 702 4.86 11.76 -17.30
CA ALA A 702 4.53 12.67 -16.18
C ALA A 702 3.09 13.18 -16.16
N GLU A 703 2.32 13.02 -17.24
CA GLU A 703 0.93 13.44 -17.32
C GLU A 703 -0.01 12.27 -16.95
N THR A 704 0.22 11.12 -17.55
CA THR A 704 -0.63 9.93 -17.38
C THR A 704 -0.19 9.02 -16.24
N TRP A 705 1.09 9.12 -15.83
CA TRP A 705 1.72 8.23 -14.86
C TRP A 705 1.63 6.73 -15.24
N THR A 706 1.69 6.48 -16.54
CA THR A 706 1.71 5.14 -17.11
C THR A 706 3.01 4.91 -17.88
N SER A 707 3.36 3.63 -18.04
CA SER A 707 4.48 3.27 -18.91
C SER A 707 4.14 3.57 -20.36
N MET A 708 4.98 4.34 -21.01
CA MET A 708 4.91 4.73 -22.42
C MET A 708 6.20 4.34 -23.13
N THR A 709 6.13 4.18 -24.43
CA THR A 709 7.31 3.88 -25.25
C THR A 709 7.53 4.94 -26.31
N VAL A 710 8.80 5.22 -26.62
CA VAL A 710 9.20 6.08 -27.73
C VAL A 710 10.26 5.38 -28.57
N LYS A 711 10.11 5.41 -29.91
CA LYS A 711 11.04 4.80 -30.85
C LYS A 711 12.07 5.81 -31.30
N CYS A 712 13.33 5.38 -31.34
CA CYS A 712 14.49 6.16 -31.70
C CYS A 712 15.17 5.51 -32.92
N LEU A 713 14.99 6.11 -34.09
CA LEU A 713 15.44 5.60 -35.39
C LEU A 713 16.31 6.65 -36.10
N LEU A 714 17.40 6.22 -36.69
CA LEU A 714 18.19 7.06 -37.62
C LEU A 714 17.56 7.01 -39.01
N PRO A 715 17.84 8.01 -39.86
CA PRO A 715 17.45 7.96 -41.26
C PRO A 715 17.99 6.69 -41.95
N GLY A 716 17.07 5.90 -42.52
CA GLY A 716 17.35 4.59 -43.12
C GLY A 716 17.16 3.37 -42.20
N ASP A 717 16.95 3.57 -40.93
CA ASP A 717 16.54 2.46 -40.04
C ASP A 717 15.11 2.03 -40.37
N GLN A 718 14.84 0.72 -40.31
CA GLN A 718 13.51 0.16 -40.60
C GLN A 718 12.75 -0.13 -39.30
N GLY A 719 13.44 -0.21 -38.16
CA GLY A 719 12.85 -0.52 -36.85
C GLY A 719 12.33 -1.94 -36.72
N PHE A 720 12.90 -2.90 -37.50
CA PHE A 720 12.50 -4.31 -37.42
C PHE A 720 12.98 -4.99 -36.12
N LYS A 721 14.15 -4.57 -35.63
CA LYS A 721 14.73 -5.11 -34.41
C LYS A 721 15.15 -3.96 -33.52
N LEU A 722 14.35 -3.68 -32.51
CA LEU A 722 14.61 -2.61 -31.56
C LEU A 722 15.33 -3.14 -30.30
N GLU A 723 16.38 -2.44 -29.87
CA GLU A 723 16.90 -2.60 -28.51
C GLU A 723 15.88 -1.98 -27.53
N LYS A 724 15.44 -2.73 -26.53
CA LYS A 724 14.57 -2.21 -25.48
C LYS A 724 15.39 -1.58 -24.37
N LEU A 725 15.18 -0.31 -24.14
CA LEU A 725 15.82 0.46 -23.08
C LEU A 725 14.76 0.89 -22.06
N LYS A 726 14.80 0.36 -20.85
CA LYS A 726 13.99 0.87 -19.75
C LYS A 726 14.71 2.07 -19.12
N LEU A 727 14.04 3.21 -19.11
CA LEU A 727 14.57 4.46 -18.61
C LEU A 727 13.86 4.87 -17.33
N ASP A 728 14.55 4.72 -16.22
CA ASP A 728 14.12 5.20 -14.91
C ASP A 728 14.69 6.60 -14.65
N GLY A 729 13.96 7.42 -13.88
CA GLY A 729 14.40 8.78 -13.49
C GLY A 729 14.03 9.89 -14.47
N VAL A 730 13.45 9.56 -15.61
CA VAL A 730 13.02 10.52 -16.65
C VAL A 730 11.55 10.29 -16.96
N THR A 731 10.74 11.35 -16.86
CA THR A 731 9.29 11.30 -17.04
C THR A 731 8.79 12.14 -18.23
N ASP A 732 9.72 12.65 -19.02
CA ASP A 732 9.46 13.51 -20.19
C ASP A 732 9.73 12.76 -21.50
N ARG A 733 8.77 12.80 -22.45
CA ARG A 733 8.88 12.12 -23.75
C ARG A 733 10.07 12.60 -24.57
N VAL A 734 10.31 13.90 -24.58
CA VAL A 734 11.38 14.50 -25.41
C VAL A 734 12.74 14.06 -24.88
N ARG A 735 12.93 14.10 -23.57
CA ARG A 735 14.16 13.65 -22.93
C ARG A 735 14.38 12.13 -23.11
N ALA A 736 13.33 11.34 -22.95
CA ALA A 736 13.39 9.90 -23.19
C ALA A 736 13.83 9.59 -24.62
N TRP A 737 13.30 10.33 -25.60
CA TRP A 737 13.71 10.21 -26.99
C TRP A 737 15.17 10.65 -27.20
N ARG A 738 15.61 11.76 -26.63
CA ARG A 738 17.01 12.25 -26.75
C ARG A 738 18.00 11.21 -26.20
N ILE A 739 17.72 10.62 -25.05
CA ILE A 739 18.55 9.56 -24.46
C ILE A 739 18.56 8.32 -25.36
N GLY A 740 17.41 7.93 -25.91
CA GLY A 740 17.32 6.82 -26.83
C GLY A 740 18.04 7.08 -28.17
N MET A 741 17.95 8.30 -28.71
CA MET A 741 18.70 8.70 -29.91
C MET A 741 20.21 8.73 -29.65
N ARG A 742 20.65 9.20 -28.48
CA ARG A 742 22.04 9.10 -28.06
C ARG A 742 22.50 7.63 -28.10
N ARG A 743 21.76 6.74 -27.49
CA ARG A 743 22.06 5.30 -27.49
C ARG A 743 22.11 4.73 -28.90
N ARG A 744 21.16 5.11 -29.77
CA ARG A 744 21.13 4.65 -31.16
C ARG A 744 22.33 5.15 -31.97
N ARG A 745 22.73 6.39 -31.75
CA ARG A 745 23.92 6.98 -32.42
C ARG A 745 25.21 6.39 -31.91
N GLU A 746 25.32 6.07 -30.61
CA GLU A 746 26.45 5.32 -30.07
C GLU A 746 26.64 3.98 -30.80
N GLN A 747 25.55 3.21 -30.96
CA GLN A 747 25.57 1.93 -31.69
C GLN A 747 26.05 2.10 -33.14
N ALA A 748 25.70 3.21 -33.75
CA ALA A 748 26.05 3.47 -35.17
C ALA A 748 27.47 3.99 -35.34
N TYR A 749 27.96 4.84 -34.45
CA TYR A 749 29.16 5.62 -34.63
C TYR A 749 30.30 5.33 -33.63
N ARG A 750 30.06 4.72 -32.49
CA ARG A 750 31.06 4.26 -31.52
C ARG A 750 31.31 2.77 -31.70
N ASN A 751 31.93 2.39 -32.80
CA ASN A 751 32.17 1.00 -33.18
C ASN A 751 33.63 0.57 -33.12
N ARG A 752 34.51 1.45 -32.61
CA ARG A 752 35.94 1.18 -32.47
C ARG A 752 36.32 1.25 -31.00
N GLU A 753 37.06 0.28 -30.55
CA GLU A 753 37.63 0.20 -29.23
C GLU A 753 39.16 0.13 -29.36
N TYR A 754 39.83 0.92 -28.54
CA TYR A 754 41.27 1.00 -28.50
C TYR A 754 41.78 0.47 -27.16
N SER A 755 42.89 -0.27 -27.16
CA SER A 755 43.55 -0.71 -25.93
C SER A 755 45.06 -0.56 -26.11
N PHE A 756 45.69 -0.02 -25.08
CA PHE A 756 47.14 0.19 -25.04
C PHE A 756 47.63 0.20 -23.59
N GLY A 757 48.94 0.19 -23.39
CA GLY A 757 49.53 0.34 -22.07
C GLY A 757 50.36 1.59 -22.02
N THR A 758 50.39 2.23 -20.84
CA THR A 758 51.31 3.36 -20.59
C THR A 758 52.05 3.12 -19.26
N GLU A 759 52.99 3.99 -18.95
CA GLU A 759 53.46 4.19 -17.58
C GLU A 759 52.34 4.86 -16.75
N MET A 760 52.69 5.42 -15.61
CA MET A 760 51.71 6.03 -14.71
C MET A 760 51.08 7.34 -15.22
N ASP A 761 51.55 7.85 -16.36
CA ASP A 761 51.07 9.09 -16.97
C ASP A 761 49.57 9.00 -17.43
N ALA A 762 49.03 7.78 -17.62
CA ALA A 762 47.61 7.62 -17.88
C ALA A 762 46.72 8.14 -16.75
N PHE A 763 47.21 8.23 -15.52
CA PHE A 763 46.45 8.78 -14.41
C PHE A 763 46.25 10.29 -14.46
N ASN A 764 46.89 10.98 -15.44
CA ASN A 764 46.55 12.35 -15.78
C ASN A 764 45.30 12.45 -16.65
N SER A 765 44.79 11.34 -17.17
CA SER A 765 43.49 11.24 -17.82
C SER A 765 42.43 10.68 -16.87
N GLU A 766 41.18 11.02 -17.11
CA GLU A 766 40.02 10.58 -16.38
C GLU A 766 39.03 9.86 -17.31
N TYR A 767 37.95 9.34 -16.73
CA TYR A 767 36.87 8.78 -17.52
C TYR A 767 36.27 9.82 -18.48
N LEU A 768 36.11 9.46 -19.73
CA LEU A 768 35.71 10.33 -20.85
C LEU A 768 36.69 11.50 -21.17
N SER A 769 37.93 11.46 -20.69
CA SER A 769 38.96 12.35 -21.18
C SER A 769 39.09 12.22 -22.70
N TYR A 770 39.02 13.37 -23.39
CA TYR A 770 39.12 13.42 -24.85
C TYR A 770 40.59 13.49 -25.27
N VAL A 771 41.05 12.42 -25.89
CA VAL A 771 42.48 12.21 -26.18
C VAL A 771 42.71 11.92 -27.66
N PRO A 772 43.79 12.48 -28.25
CA PRO A 772 44.28 12.02 -29.52
C PRO A 772 45.13 10.76 -29.33
N LEU A 773 44.78 9.69 -30.00
CA LEU A 773 45.64 8.52 -30.12
C LEU A 773 46.38 8.56 -31.43
N PHE A 774 47.69 8.37 -31.36
CA PHE A 774 48.57 8.31 -32.50
C PHE A 774 49.05 6.87 -32.69
N ASP A 775 49.26 6.52 -33.97
CA ASP A 775 49.70 5.19 -34.40
C ASP A 775 50.93 5.33 -35.33
N ASP A 776 51.85 4.41 -35.25
CA ASP A 776 53.05 4.37 -36.08
C ASP A 776 52.88 3.60 -37.41
N GLU A 777 51.62 3.18 -37.71
CA GLU A 777 51.37 2.54 -38.99
C GLU A 777 51.65 3.51 -40.16
N PRO A 778 52.26 2.98 -41.27
CA PRO A 778 52.51 3.80 -42.44
C PRO A 778 51.26 4.45 -43.03
N GLY A 779 51.32 5.77 -43.19
CA GLY A 779 50.18 6.60 -43.70
C GLY A 779 49.45 7.36 -42.61
N ASN A 780 49.64 7.05 -41.35
CA ASN A 780 49.15 7.79 -40.19
C ASN A 780 50.14 8.93 -39.80
N ALA A 781 50.02 9.38 -38.55
CA ALA A 781 50.90 10.44 -38.06
C ALA A 781 52.41 10.00 -37.99
N GLN A 782 53.28 10.94 -38.24
CA GLN A 782 54.68 10.83 -37.87
C GLN A 782 54.89 11.42 -36.46
N MET A 783 55.78 10.82 -35.70
CA MET A 783 56.12 11.20 -34.34
C MET A 783 57.60 11.40 -34.19
N GLY A 784 58.00 12.33 -33.39
CA GLY A 784 59.39 12.60 -33.07
C GLY A 784 59.49 13.45 -31.82
N LEU A 785 60.69 13.86 -31.48
CA LEU A 785 60.95 14.78 -30.39
C LEU A 785 61.07 16.21 -30.93
N LEU A 786 60.51 17.18 -30.26
CA LEU A 786 60.68 18.61 -30.57
C LEU A 786 62.06 19.03 -30.07
N THR A 787 63.03 19.15 -30.97
CA THR A 787 64.42 19.46 -30.65
C THR A 787 64.71 20.94 -30.52
N ASP A 788 63.91 21.78 -31.23
CA ASP A 788 64.02 23.21 -31.18
C ASP A 788 62.72 23.90 -31.56
N ILE A 789 62.44 25.08 -31.01
CA ILE A 789 61.29 25.93 -31.33
C ILE A 789 61.71 27.40 -31.26
N GLY A 790 61.45 28.13 -32.31
CA GLY A 790 61.81 29.53 -32.36
C GLY A 790 60.89 30.38 -33.29
N PRO A 791 61.00 31.71 -33.31
CA PRO A 791 60.15 32.55 -34.09
C PRO A 791 60.51 32.43 -35.61
N ALA A 792 59.44 32.37 -36.45
CA ALA A 792 59.61 32.38 -37.89
C ALA A 792 58.55 33.30 -38.56
N SER A 793 58.76 33.67 -39.82
CA SER A 793 57.73 34.34 -40.60
C SER A 793 56.61 33.41 -40.86
N GLY A 794 55.42 33.74 -40.33
CA GLY A 794 54.20 32.88 -40.38
C GLY A 794 53.98 32.06 -39.17
N GLY A 795 54.66 32.32 -38.02
CA GLY A 795 54.39 31.65 -36.72
C GLY A 795 55.67 31.17 -36.04
N ALA A 796 55.66 29.97 -35.54
CA ALA A 796 56.78 29.27 -34.93
C ALA A 796 57.42 28.28 -35.90
N LEU A 797 58.77 28.26 -35.92
CA LEU A 797 59.53 27.18 -36.51
C LEU A 797 59.77 26.10 -35.51
N LEU A 798 59.25 24.90 -35.79
CA LEU A 798 59.47 23.72 -34.99
C LEU A 798 60.46 22.79 -35.66
N ARG A 799 61.40 22.17 -34.90
CA ARG A 799 62.35 21.21 -35.43
C ARG A 799 62.08 19.82 -34.80
N SER A 800 61.79 18.86 -35.70
CA SER A 800 61.57 17.46 -35.29
C SER A 800 62.92 16.69 -35.21
N SER A 801 63.02 15.66 -34.41
CA SER A 801 64.13 14.73 -34.41
C SER A 801 64.12 13.82 -35.65
N GLU A 802 62.96 13.67 -36.30
CA GLU A 802 62.75 12.77 -37.42
C GLU A 802 62.39 13.59 -38.71
N PRO A 803 62.82 13.10 -39.90
CA PRO A 803 62.49 13.77 -41.17
C PRO A 803 61.01 13.62 -41.47
N LEU A 804 60.42 14.74 -41.93
CA LEU A 804 58.94 14.86 -42.11
C LEU A 804 58.61 14.51 -43.58
N ARG A 805 57.53 13.73 -43.74
CA ARG A 805 57.04 13.27 -45.03
C ARG A 805 55.84 14.15 -45.47
N TRP A 806 56.10 15.05 -46.36
CA TRP A 806 55.10 15.93 -46.93
C TRP A 806 54.42 15.28 -48.14
N VAL A 807 53.07 15.35 -48.18
CA VAL A 807 52.29 14.93 -49.36
C VAL A 807 51.92 16.19 -50.17
N ALA A 808 52.33 16.26 -51.38
CA ALA A 808 52.14 17.43 -52.25
C ALA A 808 50.66 17.73 -52.45
N GLY A 809 50.24 18.97 -52.24
CA GLY A 809 48.84 19.39 -52.38
C GLY A 809 47.91 19.03 -51.24
N ALA A 810 48.36 18.32 -50.22
CA ALA A 810 47.57 17.99 -49.06
C ALA A 810 47.80 18.93 -47.87
N LEU A 811 46.77 19.13 -47.05
CA LEU A 811 46.93 19.88 -45.82
C LEU A 811 47.52 18.98 -44.74
N HIS A 812 48.48 19.51 -44.01
CA HIS A 812 49.12 18.83 -42.88
C HIS A 812 48.84 19.56 -41.58
N SER A 813 48.77 18.81 -40.50
CA SER A 813 48.65 19.34 -39.14
C SER A 813 49.84 18.94 -38.31
N VAL A 814 50.12 19.79 -37.33
CA VAL A 814 51.16 19.59 -36.32
C VAL A 814 50.53 19.83 -34.92
N GLY A 815 50.97 19.07 -33.95
CA GLY A 815 50.75 19.29 -32.54
C GLY A 815 51.90 18.76 -31.72
N TYR A 816 51.94 19.10 -30.42
CA TYR A 816 52.98 18.62 -29.54
C TYR A 816 52.41 18.28 -28.17
N ARG A 817 53.11 17.45 -27.44
CA ARG A 817 52.85 17.11 -26.03
C ARG A 817 53.71 17.94 -25.13
N THR A 818 53.12 18.65 -24.14
CA THR A 818 53.88 19.40 -23.15
C THR A 818 54.58 18.46 -22.20
N PRO A 819 55.57 18.90 -21.39
CA PRO A 819 56.20 18.09 -20.33
C PRO A 819 55.21 17.56 -19.30
N GLU A 820 54.07 18.24 -19.08
CA GLU A 820 53.01 17.84 -18.17
C GLU A 820 52.04 16.84 -18.82
N GLY A 821 52.29 16.43 -20.08
CA GLY A 821 51.51 15.43 -20.78
C GLY A 821 50.35 16.00 -21.61
N LYS A 822 50.01 17.28 -21.52
CA LYS A 822 48.93 17.93 -22.25
C LYS A 822 49.22 18.01 -23.74
N PHE A 823 48.20 17.79 -24.54
CA PHE A 823 48.27 17.98 -25.98
C PHE A 823 47.96 19.44 -26.36
N VAL A 824 48.79 20.02 -27.21
CA VAL A 824 48.62 21.36 -27.80
C VAL A 824 48.63 21.24 -29.35
N GLY A 825 47.53 21.53 -29.96
CA GLY A 825 47.35 21.39 -31.41
C GLY A 825 45.80 21.26 -31.68
N SER A 826 45.36 21.16 -32.84
CA SER A 826 45.94 20.91 -34.14
C SER A 826 46.25 22.25 -34.88
N PHE A 827 47.47 22.50 -35.31
CA PHE A 827 47.81 23.67 -36.09
C PHE A 827 48.09 23.29 -37.53
N VAL A 828 47.73 24.16 -38.47
CA VAL A 828 48.09 23.95 -39.89
C VAL A 828 49.59 24.05 -40.02
N ALA A 829 50.18 23.05 -40.66
CA ALA A 829 51.60 22.93 -40.84
C ALA A 829 52.02 23.34 -42.29
N SER A 830 53.08 24.08 -42.36
CA SER A 830 53.74 24.41 -43.61
C SER A 830 55.20 23.95 -43.60
N PRO A 831 55.83 23.59 -44.77
CA PRO A 831 57.20 23.15 -44.77
C PRO A 831 58.14 24.25 -44.30
N GLY A 832 59.09 23.89 -43.45
CA GLY A 832 60.17 24.74 -43.04
C GLY A 832 61.37 24.73 -44.03
N PRO A 833 62.53 25.22 -43.59
CA PRO A 833 63.72 25.34 -44.47
C PRO A 833 64.38 23.98 -44.82
N ASP A 834 64.10 22.94 -44.08
CA ASP A 834 64.64 21.59 -44.30
C ASP A 834 63.57 20.49 -43.98
N ASP A 835 63.93 19.22 -44.26
CA ASP A 835 62.98 18.10 -44.08
C ASP A 835 62.65 17.82 -42.62
N PHE A 836 63.27 18.45 -41.65
CA PHE A 836 63.04 18.30 -40.21
C PHE A 836 62.24 19.48 -39.64
N SER A 837 61.88 20.45 -40.45
CA SER A 837 61.33 21.71 -40.00
C SER A 837 59.84 21.92 -40.40
N ILE A 838 59.07 22.51 -39.51
CA ILE A 838 57.66 22.88 -39.70
C ILE A 838 57.49 24.33 -39.29
N ILE A 839 56.73 25.08 -40.09
CA ILE A 839 56.22 26.39 -39.70
C ILE A 839 54.73 26.27 -39.42
N ALA A 840 54.33 26.71 -38.21
CA ALA A 840 52.94 26.68 -37.79
C ALA A 840 52.62 27.91 -36.92
N ASP A 841 51.38 28.39 -36.97
CA ASP A 841 50.92 29.50 -36.12
C ASP A 841 50.59 28.96 -34.72
N ILE A 842 51.59 28.89 -33.86
CA ILE A 842 51.50 28.36 -32.48
C ILE A 842 51.50 29.50 -31.47
N PRO A 843 50.49 29.63 -30.61
CA PRO A 843 50.43 30.67 -29.59
C PRO A 843 51.54 30.51 -28.55
N GLN A 844 52.05 31.63 -28.06
CA GLN A 844 52.96 31.62 -26.92
C GLN A 844 52.17 31.48 -25.58
N PRO A 845 52.82 30.96 -24.51
CA PRO A 845 54.22 30.56 -24.43
C PRO A 845 54.51 29.19 -25.09
N TRP A 846 55.64 29.11 -25.77
CA TRP A 846 56.10 27.85 -26.36
C TRP A 846 56.66 26.88 -25.32
N PRO A 847 56.61 25.54 -25.58
CA PRO A 847 57.18 24.58 -24.67
C PRO A 847 58.69 24.78 -24.50
N ALA A 848 59.17 24.53 -23.31
CA ALA A 848 60.60 24.58 -23.06
C ALA A 848 61.26 23.34 -23.69
N VAL A 849 62.26 23.60 -24.52
CA VAL A 849 63.13 22.55 -25.10
C VAL A 849 64.40 22.53 -24.28
N SER A 850 64.58 21.54 -23.39
CA SER A 850 65.73 21.47 -22.48
C SER A 850 66.25 20.02 -22.37
N LEU A 851 67.50 19.84 -22.47
CA LEU A 851 68.18 18.54 -22.30
C LEU A 851 68.18 18.02 -20.83
N LYS A 852 67.58 18.78 -19.90
CA LYS A 852 67.46 18.39 -18.49
C LYS A 852 66.21 17.58 -18.18
N GLN A 853 65.28 17.48 -19.14
CA GLN A 853 64.06 16.72 -19.11
C GLN A 853 63.78 16.09 -20.47
N GLU A 854 62.87 15.17 -20.56
CA GLU A 854 62.41 14.61 -21.82
C GLU A 854 61.93 15.75 -22.73
N LEU A 855 62.34 15.71 -24.00
CA LEU A 855 61.90 16.67 -25.01
C LEU A 855 60.39 16.49 -25.29
N PRO A 856 59.67 17.58 -25.56
CA PRO A 856 58.30 17.51 -25.99
C PRO A 856 58.12 16.60 -27.20
N HIS A 857 57.13 15.72 -27.20
CA HIS A 857 56.79 14.91 -28.39
C HIS A 857 56.13 15.80 -29.43
N ILE A 858 56.50 15.65 -30.69
CA ILE A 858 55.89 16.34 -31.83
C ILE A 858 55.16 15.32 -32.68
N TYR A 859 53.98 15.67 -33.14
CA TYR A 859 53.11 14.85 -33.99
C TYR A 859 52.84 15.61 -35.27
N PHE A 860 52.97 14.95 -36.41
CA PHE A 860 52.80 15.54 -37.73
C PHE A 860 52.13 14.56 -38.67
N GLY A 861 51.19 15.00 -39.48
CA GLY A 861 50.51 14.15 -40.46
C GLY A 861 49.46 14.85 -41.29
N LEU A 862 48.80 14.08 -42.16
CA LEU A 862 47.69 14.57 -43.00
C LEU A 862 46.52 15.01 -42.14
N THR A 863 46.04 16.23 -42.28
CA THR A 863 44.96 16.81 -41.45
C THR A 863 43.72 15.91 -41.35
N ALA A 864 43.41 15.12 -42.39
CA ALA A 864 42.25 14.24 -42.42
C ALA A 864 42.38 12.99 -41.53
N ASP A 865 43.62 12.43 -41.40
CA ASP A 865 43.79 11.08 -40.82
C ASP A 865 44.94 10.98 -39.82
N TRP A 866 45.47 12.11 -39.34
CA TRP A 866 46.67 12.09 -38.48
C TRP A 866 46.45 11.73 -37.02
N VAL A 867 45.18 11.69 -36.56
CA VAL A 867 44.83 11.43 -35.19
C VAL A 867 43.60 10.54 -35.10
N LYS A 868 43.56 9.64 -34.13
CA LYS A 868 42.35 8.87 -33.79
C LYS A 868 41.70 9.53 -32.55
N PRO A 869 40.68 10.41 -32.73
CA PRO A 869 39.99 11.07 -31.61
C PRO A 869 39.28 10.01 -30.75
N SER A 870 39.57 10.01 -29.45
CA SER A 870 39.08 8.95 -28.58
C SER A 870 38.67 9.46 -27.21
N LEU A 871 37.78 8.73 -26.54
CA LEU A 871 37.35 8.93 -25.15
C LEU A 871 37.88 7.78 -24.30
N ILE A 872 38.57 8.10 -23.23
CA ILE A 872 39.07 7.10 -22.27
C ILE A 872 37.86 6.48 -21.53
N THR A 873 37.77 5.16 -21.55
CA THR A 873 36.70 4.45 -20.88
C THR A 873 37.17 3.68 -19.64
N ASN A 874 38.45 3.32 -19.57
CA ASN A 874 39.00 2.62 -18.40
C ASN A 874 40.52 2.82 -18.33
N ILE A 875 41.01 3.01 -17.09
CA ILE A 875 42.42 3.02 -16.75
C ILE A 875 42.63 2.06 -15.61
N GLN A 876 43.47 1.04 -15.79
CA GLN A 876 43.73 0.04 -14.79
C GLN A 876 45.24 -0.05 -14.48
N ALA A 877 45.60 0.20 -13.22
CA ALA A 877 46.97 -0.04 -12.78
C ALA A 877 47.38 -1.51 -12.94
N ARG A 878 48.59 -1.74 -13.41
CA ARG A 878 49.23 -3.04 -13.50
C ARG A 878 50.56 -3.04 -12.75
N GLY A 879 50.49 -3.45 -11.49
CA GLY A 879 51.61 -3.30 -10.58
C GLY A 879 51.84 -1.85 -10.16
N THR A 880 53.09 -1.44 -10.00
CA THR A 880 53.49 -0.12 -9.51
C THR A 880 53.86 0.87 -10.62
N ASP A 881 54.13 0.38 -11.84
CA ASP A 881 54.86 1.14 -12.87
C ASP A 881 54.08 1.30 -14.18
N THR A 882 53.07 0.48 -14.44
CA THR A 882 52.35 0.50 -15.73
C THR A 882 50.86 0.49 -15.54
N THR A 883 50.17 0.94 -16.60
CA THR A 883 48.72 0.97 -16.70
C THR A 883 48.22 0.32 -17.97
N ASP A 884 47.04 -0.30 -17.93
CA ASP A 884 46.30 -0.69 -19.13
C ASP A 884 45.18 0.36 -19.32
N VAL A 885 45.08 0.87 -20.52
CA VAL A 885 44.11 1.91 -20.91
C VAL A 885 43.19 1.35 -22.00
N THR A 886 41.88 1.58 -21.83
CA THR A 886 40.91 1.37 -22.90
C THR A 886 40.24 2.67 -23.26
N ALA A 887 39.94 2.84 -24.54
CA ALA A 887 39.27 4.00 -25.08
C ALA A 887 38.29 3.59 -26.20
N VAL A 888 37.32 4.43 -26.49
CA VAL A 888 36.41 4.28 -27.64
C VAL A 888 36.57 5.46 -28.58
N ASN A 889 36.25 5.27 -29.84
CA ASN A 889 36.32 6.39 -30.78
C ASN A 889 35.32 7.49 -30.43
N TYR A 890 35.78 8.73 -30.52
CA TYR A 890 34.92 9.90 -30.46
C TYR A 890 34.32 10.19 -31.84
N ASP A 891 33.00 10.46 -31.85
CA ASP A 891 32.30 10.92 -33.04
C ASP A 891 31.24 11.97 -32.66
N ALA A 892 31.38 13.20 -33.17
CA ALA A 892 30.47 14.29 -32.84
C ALA A 892 28.99 14.03 -33.24
N ARG A 893 28.76 13.10 -34.20
CA ARG A 893 27.40 12.74 -34.62
C ARG A 893 26.60 12.02 -33.55
N VAL A 894 27.25 11.50 -32.54
CA VAL A 894 26.59 10.88 -31.36
C VAL A 894 25.70 11.88 -30.64
N TYR A 895 26.08 13.15 -30.61
CA TYR A 895 25.42 14.22 -29.86
C TYR A 895 24.41 15.04 -30.68
N ALA A 896 24.20 14.68 -31.97
CA ALA A 896 23.43 15.52 -32.91
C ALA A 896 21.95 15.73 -32.51
N ASP A 897 21.37 14.82 -31.69
CA ASP A 897 19.96 14.91 -31.31
C ASP A 897 19.74 15.36 -29.86
N ASP A 898 20.78 15.74 -29.12
CA ASP A 898 20.67 16.11 -27.71
C ASP A 898 19.74 17.31 -27.46
N ASN A 899 19.60 18.18 -28.45
CA ASN A 899 18.74 19.37 -28.42
C ASN A 899 17.55 19.29 -29.40
N ASN A 900 17.39 18.19 -30.14
CA ASN A 900 16.30 18.01 -31.08
C ASN A 900 15.03 17.50 -30.39
N ASN A 901 13.90 17.59 -31.09
CA ASN A 901 12.63 17.03 -30.63
C ASN A 901 12.32 15.75 -31.41
N PRO A 902 11.57 14.82 -30.79
CA PRO A 902 11.10 13.62 -31.47
C PRO A 902 10.27 14.03 -32.70
N PRO A 903 10.31 13.26 -33.77
CA PRO A 903 9.37 13.44 -34.86
C PRO A 903 7.93 13.23 -34.35
N ASP A 904 6.98 13.90 -35.00
CA ASP A 904 5.55 13.86 -34.65
C ASP A 904 4.95 12.42 -34.76
#